data_43f0d3faf616fa14f897e9e7cf841dfa
#
_entry.id   43f0d3faf616fa14f897e9e7cf841dfa
#
_cell.length_a   1.000
_cell.length_b   1.000
_cell.length_c   1.000
_cell.angle_alpha   90.00
_cell.angle_beta   90.00
_cell.angle_gamma   90.00
#
_symmetry.space_group_name_H-M   'P 1'
#
loop_
_entity.id
_entity.type
_entity.pdbx_description
1 polymer ?
#
loop_
_entity_poly.entity_id
_entity_poly.type
_entity_poly.pdbx_seq_one_letter_code
_entity_poly.pdbx_strand_id
1 'polypeptide(L)'
;MAGANSNIQVTDLDFNNIKTNLKTFLQSQDVLKDYNYEGSALNVLLDILAYNTQYNAYYTNMVANEMFLDTALLRSSVVSQSKILNYTPRSAIAPSATIKLQVGNVNTASLTLPKFTPFISEAIDGVTYSFVTSGAQTVNTNLTTNIALFEDVEIKQGLTSTLSYTVDDTTNPKYIFEIPETTVDSSTLTVTVQVSSANNSSETYTPATNFLTLDGASEVYFLQESLSGTYQVYFGDGILGKKLSNGNIVNLSYIVTQGTASAGANSFVIMSTVGGFSNTTTTSITAASQGGGKESIDSIKFQAPKSFAAQGRAVSKNDYITAIQQNDLGYSFDAVSVWGGEENIPPVYGQVFVSIKPAGAYNLTATQKQRIISDVINPISVVTVTPTIVDPDYTYLKLVVNLIYDQTKTSQTSTQIAEGVKTAIQNFGNNTLNTFNSTFNSYDLLTAVQNYSSAIISSEYKLQLQKKFFPNLTNSTTYNLYFDTPLQANRYTTGISSYPGMFFRDTTNLATIIEGVYIEEVPSTTNSVESISVINPGFSYTDTPTVTILGDGTGATAHAVLSGTGYITKIVIDDGGNGYTSALVVITPASGDTSGQNAAAVANLSGRYGTLRTYYNNTSQVKTIINSNIGTVDYQNGTVTLNAFGPYDIDDPLGQLSITVTPSSSIISSSYNKIITIDPFDSQAITVNVTAKT
;
A
#
# COMPACT_ATOMS: atom_id res chain seq x y z
N MET A 1 6.37 -13.44 9.80
CA MET A 1 6.40 -14.91 9.98
C MET A 1 4.97 -15.36 10.20
N ALA A 2 4.37 -15.98 9.20
CA ALA A 2 3.12 -16.70 9.39
C ALA A 2 3.46 -17.88 10.30
N GLY A 3 3.05 -17.82 11.57
CA GLY A 3 3.14 -18.96 12.46
C GLY A 3 2.34 -20.10 11.85
N ALA A 4 2.97 -21.26 11.68
CA ALA A 4 2.27 -22.47 11.32
C ALA A 4 1.10 -22.60 12.30
N ASN A 5 -0.14 -22.54 11.79
CA ASN A 5 -1.34 -22.83 12.57
C ASN A 5 -1.20 -24.27 13.09
N SER A 6 -0.67 -24.42 14.29
CA SER A 6 -0.62 -25.71 14.93
C SER A 6 -2.03 -26.05 15.43
N ASN A 7 -2.78 -26.78 14.59
CA ASN A 7 -4.07 -27.30 15.02
C ASN A 7 -3.90 -28.11 16.31
N ILE A 8 -4.77 -27.88 17.26
CA ILE A 8 -4.82 -28.65 18.50
C ILE A 8 -5.30 -30.06 18.14
N GLN A 9 -4.49 -31.07 18.42
CA GLN A 9 -4.85 -32.47 18.26
C GLN A 9 -5.06 -33.10 19.64
N VAL A 10 -6.31 -33.31 20.03
CA VAL A 10 -6.69 -33.89 21.33
C VAL A 10 -6.79 -35.41 21.25
N THR A 11 -7.15 -35.95 20.08
CA THR A 11 -7.37 -37.38 19.85
C THR A 11 -6.69 -37.84 18.58
N ASP A 12 -6.34 -39.14 18.52
CA ASP A 12 -5.79 -39.76 17.31
C ASP A 12 -6.85 -39.79 16.20
N LEU A 13 -6.48 -39.37 15.00
CA LEU A 13 -7.33 -39.33 13.80
C LEU A 13 -7.00 -40.45 12.79
N ASP A 14 -5.99 -41.27 13.06
CA ASP A 14 -5.61 -42.36 12.16
C ASP A 14 -6.53 -43.57 12.37
N PHE A 15 -7.25 -43.92 11.31
CA PHE A 15 -8.18 -45.08 11.31
C PHE A 15 -7.45 -46.40 11.64
N ASN A 16 -6.28 -46.59 11.07
CA ASN A 16 -5.53 -47.83 11.26
C ASN A 16 -4.99 -47.94 12.69
N ASN A 17 -4.56 -46.85 13.30
CA ASN A 17 -4.16 -46.82 14.70
C ASN A 17 -5.34 -47.16 15.62
N ILE A 18 -6.49 -46.54 15.38
CA ILE A 18 -7.73 -46.82 16.14
C ILE A 18 -8.09 -48.31 16.02
N LYS A 19 -8.14 -48.84 14.79
CA LYS A 19 -8.42 -50.26 14.52
C LYS A 19 -7.40 -51.18 15.21
N THR A 20 -6.12 -50.87 15.16
CA THR A 20 -5.05 -51.63 15.80
C THR A 20 -5.21 -51.60 17.32
N ASN A 21 -5.54 -50.49 17.94
CA ASN A 21 -5.80 -50.38 19.37
C ASN A 21 -7.04 -51.24 19.78
N LEU A 22 -8.11 -51.24 18.99
CA LEU A 22 -9.26 -52.09 19.18
C LEU A 22 -8.91 -53.58 19.07
N LYS A 23 -8.10 -53.97 18.08
CA LYS A 23 -7.58 -55.33 17.95
C LYS A 23 -6.70 -55.76 19.14
N THR A 24 -5.83 -54.87 19.61
CA THR A 24 -4.95 -55.13 20.77
C THR A 24 -5.80 -55.29 22.04
N PHE A 25 -6.85 -54.51 22.21
CA PHE A 25 -7.80 -54.67 23.31
C PHE A 25 -8.48 -56.06 23.24
N LEU A 26 -9.01 -56.48 22.07
CA LEU A 26 -9.65 -57.76 21.89
C LEU A 26 -8.69 -58.94 22.10
N GLN A 27 -7.41 -58.78 21.77
CA GLN A 27 -6.37 -59.77 22.00
C GLN A 27 -6.16 -60.08 23.50
N SER A 28 -6.45 -59.11 24.37
CA SER A 28 -6.40 -59.28 25.82
C SER A 28 -7.62 -60.01 26.39
N GLN A 29 -8.68 -60.28 25.56
CA GLN A 29 -9.90 -60.97 25.96
C GLN A 29 -9.89 -62.42 25.49
N ASP A 30 -10.13 -63.38 26.37
CA ASP A 30 -10.10 -64.82 26.06
C ASP A 30 -11.32 -65.35 25.28
N VAL A 31 -12.36 -64.58 25.15
CA VAL A 31 -13.68 -65.01 24.65
C VAL A 31 -13.86 -64.86 23.13
N LEU A 32 -13.18 -63.90 22.50
CA LEU A 32 -13.32 -63.56 21.07
C LEU A 32 -12.05 -63.88 20.31
N LYS A 33 -12.05 -64.87 19.44
CA LYS A 33 -10.84 -65.38 18.71
C LYS A 33 -10.79 -65.00 17.23
N ASP A 34 -11.90 -64.56 16.62
CA ASP A 34 -12.03 -64.37 15.16
C ASP A 34 -11.78 -62.95 14.69
N TYR A 35 -11.33 -62.06 15.58
CA TYR A 35 -11.18 -60.61 15.35
C TYR A 35 -10.06 -60.28 14.36
N ASN A 36 -9.07 -61.16 14.15
CA ASN A 36 -7.89 -60.90 13.30
C ASN A 36 -8.04 -61.40 11.86
N TYR A 37 -9.15 -62.09 11.53
CA TYR A 37 -9.42 -62.57 10.17
C TYR A 37 -10.18 -61.50 9.38
N GLU A 38 -9.60 -61.00 8.28
CA GLU A 38 -10.14 -59.84 7.53
C GLU A 38 -11.52 -60.07 6.96
N GLY A 39 -11.91 -61.28 6.64
CA GLY A 39 -13.26 -61.66 6.18
C GLY A 39 -14.28 -61.94 7.26
N SER A 40 -13.95 -61.85 8.55
CA SER A 40 -14.85 -62.15 9.62
C SER A 40 -15.85 -61.02 9.86
N ALA A 41 -17.07 -61.37 10.27
CA ALA A 41 -18.10 -60.38 10.66
C ALA A 41 -17.62 -59.49 11.81
N LEU A 42 -16.79 -60.02 12.72
CA LEU A 42 -16.24 -59.27 13.82
C LEU A 42 -15.21 -58.23 13.34
N ASN A 43 -14.39 -58.49 12.33
CA ASN A 43 -13.48 -57.53 11.75
C ASN A 43 -14.24 -56.37 11.04
N VAL A 44 -15.36 -56.69 10.37
CA VAL A 44 -16.21 -55.65 9.78
C VAL A 44 -16.86 -54.77 10.88
N LEU A 45 -17.24 -55.35 12.02
CA LEU A 45 -17.74 -54.58 13.17
C LEU A 45 -16.62 -53.69 13.76
N LEU A 46 -15.37 -54.18 13.81
CA LEU A 46 -14.24 -53.35 14.23
C LEU A 46 -13.99 -52.19 13.27
N ASP A 47 -14.17 -52.36 11.98
CA ASP A 47 -14.08 -51.29 10.99
C ASP A 47 -15.16 -50.22 11.20
N ILE A 48 -16.39 -50.63 11.47
CA ILE A 48 -17.50 -49.72 11.77
C ILE A 48 -17.22 -48.96 13.09
N LEU A 49 -16.73 -49.64 14.12
CA LEU A 49 -16.39 -49.03 15.40
C LEU A 49 -15.21 -48.05 15.24
N ALA A 50 -14.15 -48.44 14.51
CA ALA A 50 -13.02 -47.59 14.22
C ALA A 50 -13.45 -46.33 13.43
N TYR A 51 -14.31 -46.49 12.42
CA TYR A 51 -14.87 -45.41 11.65
C TYR A 51 -15.69 -44.44 12.52
N ASN A 52 -16.58 -44.97 13.36
CA ASN A 52 -17.37 -44.15 14.29
C ASN A 52 -16.47 -43.41 15.30
N THR A 53 -15.45 -44.10 15.81
CA THR A 53 -14.48 -43.50 16.74
C THR A 53 -13.66 -42.41 16.04
N GLN A 54 -13.25 -42.61 14.81
CA GLN A 54 -12.55 -41.58 14.00
C GLN A 54 -13.42 -40.34 13.78
N TYR A 55 -14.71 -40.53 13.46
CA TYR A 55 -15.67 -39.43 13.33
C TYR A 55 -15.82 -38.65 14.64
N ASN A 56 -15.97 -39.34 15.76
CA ASN A 56 -16.10 -38.71 17.08
C ASN A 56 -14.79 -37.99 17.44
N ALA A 57 -13.63 -38.57 17.14
CA ALA A 57 -12.34 -37.95 17.31
C ALA A 57 -12.19 -36.69 16.48
N TYR A 58 -12.61 -36.72 15.21
CA TYR A 58 -12.61 -35.57 14.31
C TYR A 58 -13.48 -34.42 14.86
N TYR A 59 -14.73 -34.71 15.27
CA TYR A 59 -15.60 -33.70 15.85
C TYR A 59 -15.04 -33.13 17.17
N THR A 60 -14.43 -33.97 18.01
CA THR A 60 -13.81 -33.53 19.25
C THR A 60 -12.64 -32.58 18.97
N ASN A 61 -11.77 -32.92 18.02
CA ASN A 61 -10.67 -32.03 17.61
C ASN A 61 -11.18 -30.74 16.97
N MET A 62 -12.23 -30.82 16.15
CA MET A 62 -12.86 -29.65 15.57
C MET A 62 -13.40 -28.70 16.65
N VAL A 63 -14.18 -29.22 17.60
CA VAL A 63 -14.72 -28.43 18.72
C VAL A 63 -13.58 -27.81 19.55
N ALA A 64 -12.54 -28.59 19.85
CA ALA A 64 -11.39 -28.08 20.60
C ALA A 64 -10.68 -26.92 19.87
N ASN A 65 -10.53 -27.01 18.54
CA ASN A 65 -9.94 -25.93 17.74
C ASN A 65 -10.84 -24.69 17.68
N GLU A 66 -12.18 -24.88 17.64
CA GLU A 66 -13.12 -23.76 17.60
C GLU A 66 -13.24 -23.02 18.96
N MET A 67 -12.68 -23.54 20.03
CA MET A 67 -12.70 -22.88 21.36
C MET A 67 -11.70 -21.72 21.50
N PHE A 68 -10.70 -21.63 20.64
CA PHE A 68 -9.64 -20.61 20.73
C PHE A 68 -9.60 -19.75 19.46
N LEU A 69 -9.40 -18.44 19.64
CA LEU A 69 -9.36 -17.48 18.55
C LEU A 69 -8.30 -17.84 17.50
N ASP A 70 -7.11 -18.28 17.95
CA ASP A 70 -6.00 -18.58 17.04
C ASP A 70 -6.25 -19.80 16.15
N THR A 71 -6.95 -20.82 16.66
CA THR A 71 -7.15 -22.10 15.97
C THR A 71 -8.51 -22.23 15.30
N ALA A 72 -9.52 -21.41 15.69
CA ALA A 72 -10.87 -21.46 15.13
C ALA A 72 -10.85 -21.25 13.61
N LEU A 73 -11.60 -22.06 12.87
CA LEU A 73 -11.70 -22.02 11.41
C LEU A 73 -13.03 -21.42 10.92
N LEU A 74 -14.09 -21.56 11.73
CA LEU A 74 -15.41 -21.05 11.40
C LEU A 74 -15.51 -19.56 11.74
N ARG A 75 -15.99 -18.75 10.78
CA ARG A 75 -16.20 -17.30 10.99
C ARG A 75 -17.08 -17.03 12.22
N SER A 76 -18.15 -17.82 12.41
CA SER A 76 -19.05 -17.67 13.55
C SER A 76 -18.35 -17.82 14.90
N SER A 77 -17.41 -18.75 15.03
CA SER A 77 -16.61 -18.95 16.24
C SER A 77 -15.65 -17.79 16.45
N VAL A 78 -14.93 -17.37 15.40
CA VAL A 78 -13.98 -16.24 15.46
C VAL A 78 -14.70 -14.94 15.82
N VAL A 79 -15.85 -14.65 15.20
CA VAL A 79 -16.69 -13.48 15.51
C VAL A 79 -17.22 -13.54 16.94
N SER A 80 -17.67 -14.72 17.41
CA SER A 80 -18.13 -14.87 18.80
C SER A 80 -17.02 -14.57 19.82
N GLN A 81 -15.79 -15.00 19.52
CA GLN A 81 -14.65 -14.77 20.41
C GLN A 81 -14.13 -13.33 20.32
N SER A 82 -14.16 -12.71 19.12
CA SER A 82 -13.77 -11.31 18.96
C SER A 82 -14.68 -10.36 19.76
N LYS A 83 -15.95 -10.69 19.93
CA LYS A 83 -16.88 -9.92 20.79
C LYS A 83 -16.45 -9.86 22.25
N ILE A 84 -15.82 -10.91 22.78
CA ILE A 84 -15.28 -10.93 24.15
C ILE A 84 -14.16 -9.87 24.28
N LEU A 85 -13.43 -9.62 23.21
CA LEU A 85 -12.39 -8.60 23.11
C LEU A 85 -12.94 -7.20 22.73
N ASN A 86 -14.27 -7.03 22.71
CA ASN A 86 -14.95 -5.81 22.26
C ASN A 86 -14.54 -5.39 20.84
N TYR A 87 -14.35 -6.38 19.95
CA TYR A 87 -13.96 -6.17 18.57
C TYR A 87 -15.13 -6.49 17.63
N THR A 88 -15.53 -5.50 16.84
CA THR A 88 -16.53 -5.68 15.78
C THR A 88 -15.81 -5.84 14.43
N PRO A 89 -15.90 -6.99 13.77
CA PRO A 89 -15.30 -7.17 12.46
C PRO A 89 -15.84 -6.17 11.44
N ARG A 90 -14.95 -5.68 10.58
CA ARG A 90 -15.29 -4.71 9.55
C ARG A 90 -16.23 -5.33 8.50
N SER A 91 -17.26 -4.57 8.13
CA SER A 91 -18.21 -4.92 7.06
C SER A 91 -17.55 -4.82 5.65
N ALA A 92 -18.30 -5.17 4.61
CA ALA A 92 -17.94 -4.82 3.26
C ALA A 92 -17.83 -3.29 3.13
N ILE A 93 -16.92 -2.83 2.29
CA ILE A 93 -16.67 -1.41 2.03
C ILE A 93 -17.03 -1.11 0.57
N ALA A 94 -17.86 -0.12 0.36
CA ALA A 94 -18.21 0.36 -0.96
C ALA A 94 -17.05 1.17 -1.58
N PRO A 95 -16.66 0.91 -2.85
CA PRO A 95 -15.75 1.80 -3.55
C PRO A 95 -16.25 3.24 -3.55
N SER A 96 -15.37 4.17 -3.29
CA SER A 96 -15.67 5.60 -3.28
C SER A 96 -14.96 6.34 -4.42
N ALA A 97 -15.61 7.35 -4.97
CA ALA A 97 -15.04 8.30 -5.91
C ALA A 97 -15.33 9.72 -5.42
N THR A 98 -14.47 10.66 -5.77
CA THR A 98 -14.69 12.08 -5.50
C THR A 98 -14.99 12.80 -6.81
N ILE A 99 -16.07 13.54 -6.84
CA ILE A 99 -16.54 14.28 -8.01
C ILE A 99 -16.74 15.76 -7.68
N LYS A 100 -16.66 16.57 -8.71
CA LYS A 100 -17.12 17.95 -8.74
C LYS A 100 -18.46 18.00 -9.45
N LEU A 101 -19.48 18.52 -8.79
CA LEU A 101 -20.83 18.68 -9.37
C LEU A 101 -21.16 20.15 -9.50
N GLN A 102 -21.43 20.58 -10.73
CA GLN A 102 -21.92 21.93 -11.03
C GLN A 102 -23.41 21.86 -11.38
N VAL A 103 -24.20 22.70 -10.74
CA VAL A 103 -25.63 22.85 -11.02
C VAL A 103 -25.87 24.27 -11.53
N GLY A 104 -26.36 24.39 -12.75
CA GLY A 104 -26.65 25.63 -13.40
C GLY A 104 -28.13 26.04 -13.28
N ASN A 105 -28.42 27.32 -13.59
CA ASN A 105 -29.75 27.92 -13.53
C ASN A 105 -30.37 27.94 -12.12
N VAL A 106 -29.54 27.95 -11.09
CA VAL A 106 -29.97 27.98 -9.67
C VAL A 106 -30.37 29.41 -9.29
N ASN A 107 -31.60 29.56 -8.82
CA ASN A 107 -32.18 30.86 -8.41
C ASN A 107 -32.35 30.99 -6.91
N THR A 108 -31.87 30.06 -6.11
CA THR A 108 -31.87 30.05 -4.65
C THR A 108 -30.53 30.51 -4.09
N ALA A 109 -30.49 31.16 -2.93
CA ALA A 109 -29.25 31.63 -2.30
C ALA A 109 -28.30 30.47 -1.91
N SER A 110 -28.84 29.29 -1.62
CA SER A 110 -28.12 28.09 -1.31
C SER A 110 -28.81 26.88 -1.94
N LEU A 111 -28.02 25.82 -2.21
CA LEU A 111 -28.50 24.56 -2.75
C LEU A 111 -27.94 23.44 -1.91
N THR A 112 -28.78 22.47 -1.56
CA THR A 112 -28.38 21.27 -0.82
C THR A 112 -28.43 20.04 -1.74
N LEU A 113 -27.32 19.30 -1.79
CA LEU A 113 -27.24 17.98 -2.37
C LEU A 113 -27.53 16.95 -1.26
N PRO A 114 -28.64 16.21 -1.30
CA PRO A 114 -29.00 15.25 -0.25
C PRO A 114 -28.06 14.06 -0.19
N LYS A 115 -27.92 13.43 0.99
CA LYS A 115 -27.33 12.08 1.13
C LYS A 115 -28.14 11.08 0.31
N PHE A 116 -27.47 10.07 -0.26
CA PHE A 116 -28.05 9.04 -1.11
C PHE A 116 -28.61 9.54 -2.46
N THR A 117 -28.16 10.70 -2.94
CA THR A 117 -28.47 11.14 -4.31
C THR A 117 -27.84 10.18 -5.32
N PRO A 118 -28.60 9.60 -6.28
CA PRO A 118 -28.14 8.55 -7.16
C PRO A 118 -27.36 9.08 -8.35
N PHE A 119 -26.28 8.37 -8.69
CA PHE A 119 -25.45 8.50 -9.90
C PHE A 119 -25.29 7.16 -10.58
N ILE A 120 -24.94 7.16 -11.85
CA ILE A 120 -24.56 5.97 -12.61
C ILE A 120 -23.17 6.18 -13.20
N SER A 121 -22.35 5.12 -13.18
CA SER A 121 -21.01 5.15 -13.80
C SER A 121 -21.08 4.92 -15.30
N GLU A 122 -19.99 5.22 -16.00
CA GLU A 122 -19.71 4.61 -17.29
C GLU A 122 -19.68 3.08 -17.20
N ALA A 123 -19.72 2.41 -18.34
CA ALA A 123 -19.62 0.95 -18.38
C ALA A 123 -18.16 0.51 -18.20
N ILE A 124 -17.93 -0.33 -17.18
CA ILE A 124 -16.67 -1.05 -16.96
C ILE A 124 -16.90 -2.49 -17.36
N ASP A 125 -16.13 -3.02 -18.28
CA ASP A 125 -16.31 -4.36 -18.84
C ASP A 125 -17.75 -4.65 -19.31
N GLY A 126 -18.45 -3.61 -19.80
CA GLY A 126 -19.84 -3.68 -20.27
C GLY A 126 -20.90 -3.58 -19.18
N VAL A 127 -20.52 -3.36 -17.91
CA VAL A 127 -21.45 -3.23 -16.76
C VAL A 127 -21.40 -1.80 -16.21
N THR A 128 -22.57 -1.19 -16.02
CA THR A 128 -22.72 0.10 -15.33
C THR A 128 -23.03 -0.11 -13.87
N TYR A 129 -22.48 0.75 -13.00
CA TYR A 129 -22.65 0.65 -11.55
C TYR A 129 -23.39 1.86 -10.99
N SER A 130 -24.27 1.61 -10.04
CA SER A 130 -24.94 2.68 -9.29
C SER A 130 -24.01 3.20 -8.20
N PHE A 131 -23.99 4.52 -8.04
CA PHE A 131 -23.31 5.23 -6.96
C PHE A 131 -24.31 6.17 -6.27
N VAL A 132 -24.04 6.48 -5.01
CA VAL A 132 -24.86 7.43 -4.25
C VAL A 132 -23.97 8.33 -3.40
N THR A 133 -24.41 9.56 -3.11
CA THR A 133 -23.68 10.47 -2.21
C THR A 133 -23.55 9.88 -0.81
N SER A 134 -22.35 9.94 -0.22
CA SER A 134 -22.09 9.45 1.14
C SER A 134 -22.64 10.35 2.23
N GLY A 135 -22.80 11.64 1.95
CA GLY A 135 -23.30 12.66 2.87
C GLY A 135 -24.11 13.74 2.17
N ALA A 136 -24.82 14.54 2.93
CA ALA A 136 -25.46 15.76 2.43
C ALA A 136 -24.45 16.91 2.41
N GLN A 137 -24.48 17.74 1.36
CA GLN A 137 -23.64 18.92 1.23
C GLN A 137 -24.48 20.13 0.83
N THR A 138 -24.27 21.29 1.47
CA THR A 138 -24.96 22.57 1.15
C THR A 138 -23.91 23.57 0.71
N VAL A 139 -24.14 24.22 -0.42
CA VAL A 139 -23.27 25.26 -0.96
C VAL A 139 -24.05 26.54 -1.25
N ASN A 140 -23.37 27.69 -1.18
CA ASN A 140 -23.93 28.97 -1.58
C ASN A 140 -23.92 29.08 -3.12
N THR A 141 -25.00 29.59 -3.68
CA THR A 141 -25.10 29.80 -5.13
C THR A 141 -24.43 31.12 -5.49
N ASN A 142 -23.66 31.12 -6.54
CA ASN A 142 -23.20 32.38 -7.16
C ASN A 142 -24.34 32.96 -7.98
N LEU A 143 -25.05 33.95 -7.40
CA LEU A 143 -26.22 34.57 -8.01
C LEU A 143 -25.90 35.44 -9.25
N THR A 144 -24.61 35.73 -9.51
CA THR A 144 -24.20 36.43 -10.73
C THR A 144 -24.16 35.50 -11.93
N THR A 145 -23.72 34.25 -11.71
CA THR A 145 -23.62 33.21 -12.75
C THR A 145 -24.78 32.22 -12.69
N ASN A 146 -25.61 32.25 -11.64
CA ASN A 146 -26.65 31.28 -11.33
C ASN A 146 -26.12 29.82 -11.24
N ILE A 147 -24.91 29.66 -10.69
CA ILE A 147 -24.24 28.35 -10.55
C ILE A 147 -24.05 28.04 -9.06
N ALA A 148 -24.45 26.84 -8.68
CA ALA A 148 -24.05 26.20 -7.44
C ALA A 148 -22.98 25.16 -7.73
N LEU A 149 -21.84 25.26 -7.04
CA LEU A 149 -20.68 24.40 -7.25
C LEU A 149 -20.42 23.58 -6.00
N PHE A 150 -20.56 22.26 -6.09
CA PHE A 150 -20.19 21.30 -5.08
C PHE A 150 -18.81 20.76 -5.44
N GLU A 151 -17.83 21.05 -4.61
CA GLU A 151 -16.47 20.52 -4.70
C GLU A 151 -16.32 19.33 -3.75
N ASP A 152 -15.47 18.38 -4.10
CA ASP A 152 -15.12 17.21 -3.28
C ASP A 152 -16.36 16.40 -2.80
N VAL A 153 -17.32 16.18 -3.69
CA VAL A 153 -18.48 15.33 -3.37
C VAL A 153 -18.05 13.87 -3.39
N GLU A 154 -18.06 13.22 -2.23
CA GLU A 154 -17.81 11.79 -2.13
C GLU A 154 -19.07 11.01 -2.52
N ILE A 155 -18.92 10.10 -3.48
CA ILE A 155 -19.93 9.14 -3.89
C ILE A 155 -19.43 7.72 -3.66
N LYS A 156 -20.32 6.84 -3.18
CA LYS A 156 -20.02 5.43 -2.89
C LYS A 156 -20.85 4.51 -3.77
N GLN A 157 -20.23 3.41 -4.24
CA GLN A 157 -20.89 2.39 -5.06
C GLN A 157 -21.92 1.63 -4.24
N GLY A 158 -23.07 1.41 -4.80
CA GLY A 158 -24.11 0.55 -4.26
C GLY A 158 -25.51 1.09 -4.42
N LEU A 159 -26.45 0.33 -3.89
CA LEU A 159 -27.86 0.70 -3.84
C LEU A 159 -28.23 1.03 -2.41
N THR A 160 -28.99 2.09 -2.22
CA THR A 160 -29.56 2.42 -0.91
C THR A 160 -30.69 1.45 -0.57
N SER A 161 -30.61 0.85 0.62
CA SER A 161 -31.68 0.05 1.22
C SER A 161 -32.17 0.74 2.49
N THR A 162 -33.46 0.68 2.75
CA THR A 162 -34.10 1.20 3.96
C THR A 162 -35.01 0.16 4.56
N LEU A 163 -34.80 -0.13 5.85
CA LEU A 163 -35.62 -1.05 6.64
C LEU A 163 -36.26 -0.30 7.80
N SER A 164 -37.50 -0.65 8.10
CA SER A 164 -38.26 -0.07 9.22
C SER A 164 -38.73 -1.17 10.15
N TYR A 165 -38.41 -1.07 11.42
CA TYR A 165 -38.83 -2.01 12.46
C TYR A 165 -39.64 -1.29 13.53
N THR A 166 -40.82 -1.83 13.87
CA THR A 166 -41.57 -1.35 15.03
C THR A 166 -41.05 -2.04 16.29
N VAL A 167 -40.75 -1.24 17.31
CA VAL A 167 -40.27 -1.72 18.60
C VAL A 167 -41.44 -2.38 19.35
N ASP A 168 -41.27 -3.67 19.68
CA ASP A 168 -42.20 -4.46 20.49
C ASP A 168 -41.37 -5.30 21.46
N ASP A 169 -41.45 -4.98 22.75
CA ASP A 169 -40.72 -5.68 23.82
C ASP A 169 -41.26 -7.10 24.11
N THR A 170 -42.44 -7.45 23.60
CA THR A 170 -42.99 -8.79 23.70
C THR A 170 -42.30 -9.75 22.72
N THR A 171 -42.12 -9.30 21.48
CA THR A 171 -41.54 -10.13 20.40
C THR A 171 -40.01 -9.97 20.30
N ASN A 172 -39.47 -8.83 20.67
CA ASN A 172 -38.02 -8.52 20.61
C ASN A 172 -37.55 -7.84 21.90
N PRO A 173 -37.50 -8.56 23.04
CA PRO A 173 -37.15 -7.97 24.34
C PRO A 173 -35.71 -7.45 24.45
N LYS A 174 -34.84 -7.84 23.52
CA LYS A 174 -33.45 -7.38 23.46
C LYS A 174 -33.22 -6.18 22.54
N TYR A 175 -34.28 -5.71 21.84
CA TYR A 175 -34.20 -4.63 20.85
C TYR A 175 -33.07 -4.79 19.84
N ILE A 176 -32.92 -6.04 19.30
CA ILE A 176 -31.91 -6.38 18.28
C ILE A 176 -32.60 -6.37 16.92
N PHE A 177 -32.11 -5.55 16.00
CA PHE A 177 -32.64 -5.40 14.66
C PHE A 177 -31.60 -5.85 13.63
N GLU A 178 -31.94 -6.82 12.81
CA GLU A 178 -31.03 -7.44 11.86
C GLU A 178 -31.05 -6.71 10.51
N ILE A 179 -29.88 -6.51 9.94
CA ILE A 179 -29.69 -6.07 8.56
C ILE A 179 -29.50 -7.34 7.73
N PRO A 180 -30.48 -7.73 6.88
CA PRO A 180 -30.46 -9.03 6.22
C PRO A 180 -29.38 -9.17 5.14
N GLU A 181 -28.89 -8.05 4.58
CA GLU A 181 -27.88 -8.05 3.54
C GLU A 181 -26.50 -8.35 4.10
N THR A 182 -25.79 -9.27 3.45
CA THR A 182 -24.44 -9.66 3.86
C THR A 182 -23.34 -8.74 3.33
N THR A 183 -23.63 -7.94 2.32
CA THR A 183 -22.68 -7.00 1.68
C THR A 183 -22.97 -5.53 2.01
N VAL A 184 -23.52 -5.29 3.20
CA VAL A 184 -23.75 -3.93 3.70
C VAL A 184 -22.43 -3.22 3.98
N ASP A 185 -22.33 -1.93 3.61
CA ASP A 185 -21.29 -1.02 4.10
C ASP A 185 -21.79 -0.33 5.38
N SER A 186 -21.38 -0.85 6.54
CA SER A 186 -21.82 -0.34 7.86
C SER A 186 -21.40 1.10 8.13
N SER A 187 -20.36 1.62 7.46
CA SER A 187 -19.94 3.01 7.58
C SER A 187 -20.97 4.00 7.02
N THR A 188 -21.88 3.53 6.17
CA THR A 188 -22.93 4.33 5.56
C THR A 188 -24.25 4.30 6.33
N LEU A 189 -24.33 3.42 7.36
CA LEU A 189 -25.52 3.19 8.15
C LEU A 189 -25.99 4.49 8.82
N THR A 190 -27.24 4.80 8.59
CA THR A 190 -27.96 5.88 9.29
C THR A 190 -29.11 5.26 10.06
N VAL A 191 -29.12 5.48 11.36
CA VAL A 191 -30.14 4.98 12.25
C VAL A 191 -30.98 6.15 12.74
N THR A 192 -32.27 6.12 12.46
CA THR A 192 -33.23 7.10 12.99
C THR A 192 -34.34 6.39 13.75
N VAL A 193 -34.73 6.96 14.87
CA VAL A 193 -35.82 6.44 15.69
C VAL A 193 -36.96 7.43 15.68
N GLN A 194 -38.08 7.04 15.10
CA GLN A 194 -39.31 7.81 15.08
C GLN A 194 -40.14 7.48 16.32
N VAL A 195 -40.78 8.49 16.89
CA VAL A 195 -41.53 8.34 18.14
C VAL A 195 -42.67 7.33 18.05
N SER A 196 -43.46 7.36 16.97
CA SER A 196 -44.53 6.36 16.72
C SER A 196 -45.07 6.50 15.29
N SER A 197 -45.93 5.60 14.86
CA SER A 197 -46.66 5.72 13.59
C SER A 197 -47.58 6.96 13.49
N ALA A 198 -48.04 7.49 14.63
CA ALA A 198 -48.85 8.70 14.69
C ALA A 198 -48.03 10.00 14.84
N ASN A 199 -46.81 9.89 15.29
CA ASN A 199 -45.88 11.05 15.46
C ASN A 199 -44.59 10.80 14.67
N ASN A 200 -44.44 11.52 13.57
CA ASN A 200 -43.30 11.43 12.65
C ASN A 200 -42.02 12.13 13.14
N SER A 201 -42.01 12.68 14.37
CA SER A 201 -40.77 13.23 14.95
C SER A 201 -39.75 12.10 15.08
N SER A 202 -38.56 12.29 14.54
CA SER A 202 -37.48 11.31 14.52
C SER A 202 -36.18 11.92 15.02
N GLU A 203 -35.41 11.13 15.74
CA GLU A 203 -34.09 11.48 16.25
C GLU A 203 -33.06 10.58 15.56
N THR A 204 -31.88 11.15 15.27
CA THR A 204 -30.78 10.40 14.65
C THR A 204 -29.88 9.87 15.74
N TYR A 205 -29.68 8.56 15.74
CA TYR A 205 -28.78 7.87 16.65
C TYR A 205 -27.39 7.71 16.02
N THR A 206 -26.36 7.87 16.85
CA THR A 206 -24.95 7.75 16.43
C THR A 206 -24.35 6.43 16.92
N PRO A 207 -23.31 5.87 16.27
CA PRO A 207 -22.66 4.66 16.77
C PRO A 207 -21.98 4.94 18.13
N ALA A 208 -22.10 3.99 19.05
CA ALA A 208 -21.46 4.07 20.37
C ALA A 208 -19.96 3.76 20.24
N THR A 209 -19.12 4.78 20.23
CA THR A 209 -17.66 4.64 20.08
C THR A 209 -16.91 4.73 21.41
N ASN A 210 -17.45 5.45 22.41
CA ASN A 210 -16.79 5.62 23.69
C ASN A 210 -17.78 5.40 24.85
N PHE A 211 -17.65 4.27 25.53
CA PHE A 211 -18.52 3.88 26.64
C PHE A 211 -18.41 4.80 27.89
N LEU A 212 -17.28 5.49 28.06
CA LEU A 212 -17.05 6.31 29.24
C LEU A 212 -17.86 7.62 29.26
N THR A 213 -18.33 8.06 28.09
CA THR A 213 -19.09 9.31 27.93
C THR A 213 -20.59 9.08 27.78
N LEU A 214 -21.04 7.81 27.76
CA LEU A 214 -22.45 7.48 27.60
C LEU A 214 -23.21 7.53 28.93
N ASP A 215 -24.43 8.06 28.84
CA ASP A 215 -25.42 8.07 29.89
C ASP A 215 -26.73 7.42 29.41
N GLY A 216 -27.71 7.33 30.29
CA GLY A 216 -29.01 6.75 29.98
C GLY A 216 -29.88 7.57 29.00
N ALA A 217 -29.47 8.78 28.65
CA ALA A 217 -30.17 9.67 27.69
C ALA A 217 -29.46 9.73 26.33
N SER A 218 -28.25 9.19 26.23
CA SER A 218 -27.42 9.24 25.01
C SER A 218 -28.09 8.50 23.84
N GLU A 219 -28.31 9.18 22.72
CA GLU A 219 -28.93 8.63 21.50
C GLU A 219 -27.90 7.89 20.65
N VAL A 220 -27.57 6.69 21.10
CA VAL A 220 -26.56 5.83 20.47
C VAL A 220 -27.11 4.45 20.15
N TYR A 221 -26.51 3.83 19.14
CA TYR A 221 -26.73 2.43 18.81
C TYR A 221 -25.41 1.67 18.86
N PHE A 222 -25.52 0.37 19.04
CA PHE A 222 -24.42 -0.57 19.00
C PHE A 222 -24.56 -1.47 17.78
N LEU A 223 -23.43 -1.80 17.16
CA LEU A 223 -23.35 -2.65 15.98
C LEU A 223 -22.58 -3.91 16.32
N GLN A 224 -23.06 -5.07 15.88
CA GLN A 224 -22.33 -6.34 15.98
C GLN A 224 -22.59 -7.21 14.75
N GLU A 225 -21.63 -8.08 14.42
CA GLU A 225 -21.85 -9.14 13.44
C GLU A 225 -22.57 -10.31 14.10
N SER A 226 -23.60 -10.86 13.44
CA SER A 226 -24.33 -12.06 13.91
C SER A 226 -23.57 -13.34 13.57
N LEU A 227 -24.01 -14.47 14.11
CA LEU A 227 -23.44 -15.78 13.76
C LEU A 227 -23.72 -16.19 12.31
N SER A 228 -24.76 -15.63 11.69
CA SER A 228 -25.10 -15.83 10.27
C SER A 228 -24.24 -14.97 9.32
N GLY A 229 -23.40 -14.07 9.87
CA GLY A 229 -22.57 -13.16 9.10
C GLY A 229 -23.31 -11.92 8.60
N THR A 230 -24.52 -11.63 9.08
CA THR A 230 -25.25 -10.38 8.90
C THR A 230 -24.88 -9.41 10.01
N TYR A 231 -25.29 -8.13 9.92
CA TYR A 231 -25.09 -7.17 10.98
C TYR A 231 -26.36 -6.92 11.78
N GLN A 232 -26.22 -6.68 13.07
CA GLN A 232 -27.31 -6.42 14.00
C GLN A 232 -27.06 -5.09 14.70
N VAL A 233 -28.11 -4.26 14.71
CA VAL A 233 -28.18 -3.02 15.47
C VAL A 233 -28.95 -3.27 16.76
N TYR A 234 -28.43 -2.84 17.89
CA TYR A 234 -29.12 -2.87 19.16
C TYR A 234 -28.93 -1.54 19.91
N PHE A 235 -29.78 -1.30 20.92
CA PHE A 235 -29.87 -0.02 21.58
C PHE A 235 -29.57 -0.14 23.08
N GLY A 236 -29.41 0.99 23.75
CA GLY A 236 -29.13 1.06 25.16
C GLY A 236 -30.25 0.53 26.05
N ASP A 237 -29.93 0.24 27.28
CA ASP A 237 -30.83 -0.27 28.32
C ASP A 237 -31.44 0.82 29.22
N GLY A 238 -31.04 2.10 28.98
CA GLY A 238 -31.39 3.26 29.82
C GLY A 238 -30.35 3.59 30.88
N ILE A 239 -29.23 2.83 30.94
CA ILE A 239 -28.03 3.12 31.72
C ILE A 239 -26.90 3.52 30.79
N LEU A 240 -26.62 2.69 29.81
CA LEU A 240 -25.66 2.95 28.73
C LEU A 240 -26.45 3.11 27.41
N GLY A 241 -26.76 4.36 27.09
CA GLY A 241 -27.58 4.72 25.94
C GLY A 241 -29.10 4.69 26.21
N LYS A 242 -29.82 5.48 25.44
CA LYS A 242 -31.26 5.64 25.55
C LYS A 242 -32.01 4.36 25.22
N LYS A 243 -32.87 3.92 26.14
CA LYS A 243 -33.75 2.77 25.94
C LYS A 243 -34.89 3.14 25.00
N LEU A 244 -35.21 2.27 24.06
CA LEU A 244 -36.36 2.41 23.18
C LEU A 244 -37.68 2.15 23.92
N SER A 245 -38.74 2.77 23.47
CA SER A 245 -40.11 2.57 23.96
C SER A 245 -40.93 1.74 22.98
N ASN A 246 -41.89 0.95 23.49
CA ASN A 246 -42.84 0.22 22.66
C ASN A 246 -43.53 1.17 21.68
N GLY A 247 -43.66 0.76 20.42
CA GLY A 247 -44.24 1.56 19.36
C GLY A 247 -43.32 2.55 18.69
N ASN A 248 -42.06 2.72 19.15
CA ASN A 248 -41.06 3.44 18.37
C ASN A 248 -40.84 2.73 17.01
N ILE A 249 -40.45 3.47 15.99
CA ILE A 249 -40.11 2.93 14.68
C ILE A 249 -38.60 3.20 14.43
N VAL A 250 -37.84 2.12 14.33
CA VAL A 250 -36.41 2.17 14.01
C VAL A 250 -36.26 2.09 12.49
N ASN A 251 -35.72 3.13 11.87
CA ASN A 251 -35.42 3.15 10.45
C ASN A 251 -33.91 3.04 10.25
N LEU A 252 -33.50 2.04 9.47
CA LEU A 252 -32.12 1.75 9.10
C LEU A 252 -31.95 2.04 7.61
N SER A 253 -31.09 3.01 7.26
CA SER A 253 -30.76 3.32 5.87
C SER A 253 -29.27 3.11 5.65
N TYR A 254 -28.90 2.34 4.64
CA TYR A 254 -27.53 1.92 4.38
C TYR A 254 -27.31 1.61 2.89
N ILE A 255 -26.06 1.44 2.50
CA ILE A 255 -25.66 1.04 1.14
C ILE A 255 -25.35 -0.45 1.13
N VAL A 256 -25.88 -1.14 0.11
CA VAL A 256 -25.52 -2.52 -0.25
C VAL A 256 -24.55 -2.46 -1.43
N THR A 257 -23.31 -2.92 -1.22
CA THR A 257 -22.23 -2.81 -2.19
C THR A 257 -21.92 -4.11 -2.92
N GLN A 258 -21.29 -4.00 -4.09
CA GLN A 258 -20.73 -5.11 -4.85
C GLN A 258 -19.21 -5.27 -4.64
N GLY A 259 -18.67 -4.65 -3.58
CA GLY A 259 -17.25 -4.72 -3.24
C GLY A 259 -16.37 -4.02 -4.28
N THR A 260 -15.32 -4.67 -4.76
CA THR A 260 -14.33 -4.09 -5.67
C THR A 260 -14.75 -4.02 -7.13
N ALA A 261 -15.94 -4.49 -7.50
CA ALA A 261 -16.34 -4.67 -8.90
C ALA A 261 -16.37 -3.37 -9.74
N SER A 262 -16.63 -2.22 -9.10
CA SER A 262 -16.67 -0.91 -9.76
C SER A 262 -15.36 -0.11 -9.65
N ALA A 263 -14.29 -0.73 -9.16
CA ALA A 263 -13.00 -0.05 -9.04
C ALA A 263 -12.51 0.44 -10.42
N GLY A 264 -12.04 1.69 -10.48
CA GLY A 264 -11.59 2.31 -11.71
C GLY A 264 -12.65 3.14 -12.46
N ALA A 265 -13.94 3.11 -12.05
CA ALA A 265 -14.97 3.99 -12.61
C ALA A 265 -14.54 5.46 -12.47
N ASN A 266 -14.54 6.20 -13.58
CA ASN A 266 -14.02 7.56 -13.62
C ASN A 266 -14.97 8.58 -14.26
N SER A 267 -16.14 8.17 -14.72
CA SER A 267 -17.16 9.05 -15.28
C SER A 267 -18.51 8.73 -14.64
N PHE A 268 -19.21 9.76 -14.19
CA PHE A 268 -20.46 9.60 -13.46
C PHE A 268 -21.50 10.59 -13.95
N VAL A 269 -22.75 10.15 -14.01
CA VAL A 269 -23.91 10.97 -14.39
C VAL A 269 -24.93 10.91 -13.28
N ILE A 270 -25.42 12.07 -12.84
CA ILE A 270 -26.49 12.16 -11.83
C ILE A 270 -27.81 11.69 -12.41
N MET A 271 -28.57 10.91 -11.65
CA MET A 271 -29.83 10.31 -12.09
C MET A 271 -31.06 11.10 -11.60
N SER A 272 -30.88 12.16 -10.83
CA SER A 272 -31.98 12.95 -10.25
C SER A 272 -31.68 14.45 -10.35
N THR A 273 -32.71 15.27 -10.16
CA THR A 273 -32.55 16.72 -10.01
C THR A 273 -32.03 17.07 -8.64
N VAL A 274 -31.27 18.16 -8.53
CA VAL A 274 -30.80 18.69 -7.25
C VAL A 274 -31.64 19.95 -6.90
N GLY A 275 -32.43 19.85 -5.85
CA GLY A 275 -33.33 20.97 -5.46
C GLY A 275 -34.32 21.41 -6.56
N GLY A 276 -34.65 20.49 -7.48
CA GLY A 276 -35.52 20.78 -8.64
C GLY A 276 -34.76 21.24 -9.91
N PHE A 277 -33.46 21.48 -9.83
CA PHE A 277 -32.64 21.91 -10.97
C PHE A 277 -32.04 20.67 -11.70
N SER A 278 -32.14 20.65 -13.04
CA SER A 278 -31.70 19.54 -13.90
C SER A 278 -30.47 19.85 -14.75
N ASN A 279 -30.01 21.12 -14.79
CA ASN A 279 -28.82 21.49 -15.55
C ASN A 279 -27.57 21.17 -14.73
N THR A 280 -27.10 19.92 -14.83
CA THR A 280 -26.02 19.39 -14.02
C THR A 280 -24.85 18.95 -14.87
N THR A 281 -23.63 19.19 -14.41
CA THR A 281 -22.39 18.70 -15.00
C THR A 281 -21.53 18.09 -13.92
N THR A 282 -21.07 16.85 -14.13
CA THR A 282 -20.18 16.14 -13.22
C THR A 282 -18.78 16.05 -13.83
N THR A 283 -17.75 16.22 -12.99
CA THR A 283 -16.35 16.03 -13.36
C THR A 283 -15.69 15.19 -12.27
N SER A 284 -15.03 14.11 -12.64
CA SER A 284 -14.34 13.25 -11.67
C SER A 284 -13.04 13.91 -11.21
N ILE A 285 -12.81 13.89 -9.90
CA ILE A 285 -11.55 14.28 -9.26
C ILE A 285 -10.72 13.02 -9.00
N THR A 286 -11.36 11.96 -8.51
CA THR A 286 -10.72 10.64 -8.32
C THR A 286 -11.61 9.54 -8.89
N ALA A 287 -10.99 8.53 -9.49
CA ALA A 287 -11.68 7.31 -9.89
C ALA A 287 -12.16 6.53 -8.65
N ALA A 288 -13.17 5.68 -8.85
CA ALA A 288 -13.67 4.80 -7.79
C ALA A 288 -12.59 3.83 -7.30
N SER A 289 -12.36 3.82 -6.00
CA SER A 289 -11.33 3.02 -5.35
C SER A 289 -11.73 2.65 -3.91
N GLN A 290 -10.86 1.96 -3.19
CA GLN A 290 -11.01 1.63 -1.76
C GLN A 290 -12.16 0.66 -1.43
N GLY A 291 -12.75 0.00 -2.40
CA GLY A 291 -13.73 -1.05 -2.17
C GLY A 291 -13.11 -2.31 -1.56
N GLY A 292 -13.90 -3.07 -0.81
CA GLY A 292 -13.42 -4.30 -0.19
C GLY A 292 -14.54 -5.21 0.28
N GLY A 293 -14.23 -6.50 0.43
CA GLY A 293 -15.11 -7.47 1.09
C GLY A 293 -15.11 -7.31 2.60
N LYS A 294 -15.89 -8.14 3.27
CA LYS A 294 -15.83 -8.27 4.74
C LYS A 294 -14.44 -8.63 5.19
N GLU A 295 -14.11 -8.23 6.40
CA GLU A 295 -12.84 -8.59 7.03
C GLU A 295 -12.63 -10.11 7.05
N SER A 296 -11.43 -10.56 6.68
CA SER A 296 -11.08 -11.98 6.66
C SER A 296 -10.91 -12.54 8.06
N ILE A 297 -11.07 -13.86 8.21
CA ILE A 297 -10.86 -14.56 9.47
C ILE A 297 -9.45 -14.30 10.02
N ASP A 298 -8.44 -14.36 9.16
CA ASP A 298 -7.05 -14.15 9.56
C ASP A 298 -6.80 -12.70 10.02
N SER A 299 -7.45 -11.73 9.38
CA SER A 299 -7.40 -10.33 9.83
C SER A 299 -8.04 -10.16 11.21
N ILE A 300 -9.22 -10.75 11.45
CA ILE A 300 -9.90 -10.68 12.76
C ILE A 300 -9.01 -11.28 13.85
N LYS A 301 -8.43 -12.47 13.62
CA LYS A 301 -7.51 -13.13 14.56
C LYS A 301 -6.30 -12.27 14.90
N PHE A 302 -5.79 -11.54 13.91
CA PHE A 302 -4.62 -10.67 14.08
C PHE A 302 -4.97 -9.34 14.76
N GLN A 303 -6.09 -8.72 14.40
CA GLN A 303 -6.45 -7.38 14.85
C GLN A 303 -7.16 -7.35 16.20
N ALA A 304 -8.04 -8.31 16.50
CA ALA A 304 -8.84 -8.28 17.72
C ALA A 304 -8.00 -8.26 19.02
N PRO A 305 -6.95 -9.09 19.18
CA PRO A 305 -6.08 -9.01 20.37
C PRO A 305 -5.31 -7.69 20.46
N LYS A 306 -4.89 -7.13 19.32
CA LYS A 306 -4.15 -5.85 19.28
C LYS A 306 -5.03 -4.67 19.65
N SER A 307 -6.24 -4.63 19.12
CA SER A 307 -7.24 -3.61 19.47
C SER A 307 -7.55 -3.65 20.97
N PHE A 308 -7.75 -4.83 21.54
CA PHE A 308 -7.94 -4.99 22.97
C PHE A 308 -6.73 -4.51 23.78
N ALA A 309 -5.51 -4.83 23.35
CA ALA A 309 -4.27 -4.41 24.03
C ALA A 309 -4.06 -2.88 23.96
N ALA A 310 -4.45 -2.23 22.88
CA ALA A 310 -4.34 -0.77 22.69
C ALA A 310 -5.27 0.03 23.64
N GLN A 311 -6.40 -0.55 24.07
CA GLN A 311 -7.37 0.08 24.98
C GLN A 311 -7.79 1.52 24.56
N GLY A 312 -7.95 1.76 23.27
CA GLY A 312 -8.34 3.06 22.73
C GLY A 312 -7.25 4.14 22.82
N ARG A 313 -5.97 3.77 22.90
CA ARG A 313 -4.82 4.68 22.93
C ARG A 313 -3.78 4.24 21.91
N ALA A 314 -3.15 5.19 21.23
CA ALA A 314 -2.03 4.93 20.32
C ALA A 314 -0.72 5.39 20.96
N VAL A 315 0.09 4.45 21.41
CA VAL A 315 1.41 4.67 22.00
C VAL A 315 2.51 4.07 21.13
N SER A 316 2.28 2.89 20.60
CA SER A 316 3.21 2.20 19.70
C SER A 316 2.82 2.39 18.23
N LYS A 317 3.77 2.18 17.30
CA LYS A 317 3.50 2.18 15.84
C LYS A 317 2.33 1.26 15.47
N ASN A 318 2.27 0.09 16.11
CA ASN A 318 1.22 -0.90 15.84
C ASN A 318 -0.18 -0.43 16.29
N ASP A 319 -0.29 0.38 17.34
CA ASP A 319 -1.59 0.90 17.79
C ASP A 319 -2.18 1.85 16.74
N TYR A 320 -1.34 2.75 16.18
CA TYR A 320 -1.75 3.61 15.07
C TYR A 320 -2.16 2.80 13.83
N ILE A 321 -1.37 1.79 13.44
CA ILE A 321 -1.68 0.92 12.30
C ILE A 321 -3.02 0.23 12.51
N THR A 322 -3.23 -0.36 13.69
CA THR A 322 -4.47 -1.08 14.03
C THR A 322 -5.68 -0.14 13.98
N ALA A 323 -5.59 1.03 14.61
CA ALA A 323 -6.68 2.01 14.61
C ALA A 323 -7.04 2.51 13.20
N ILE A 324 -6.02 2.79 12.37
CA ILE A 324 -6.25 3.23 10.99
C ILE A 324 -6.89 2.12 10.16
N GLN A 325 -6.45 0.87 10.30
CA GLN A 325 -7.03 -0.25 9.57
C GLN A 325 -8.46 -0.60 10.01
N GLN A 326 -8.81 -0.28 11.25
CA GLN A 326 -10.16 -0.50 11.82
C GLN A 326 -11.13 0.66 11.59
N ASN A 327 -10.70 1.71 10.91
CA ASN A 327 -11.47 2.94 10.79
C ASN A 327 -12.95 2.72 10.43
N ASP A 328 -13.83 3.49 11.08
CA ASP A 328 -15.28 3.49 10.81
C ASP A 328 -15.67 4.46 9.67
N LEU A 329 -14.69 5.06 8.98
CA LEU A 329 -14.93 5.99 7.87
C LEU A 329 -15.33 5.27 6.57
N GLY A 330 -15.22 3.94 6.54
CA GLY A 330 -15.48 3.14 5.37
C GLY A 330 -14.41 3.30 4.29
N TYR A 331 -13.14 3.42 4.71
CA TYR A 331 -11.97 3.40 3.84
C TYR A 331 -11.26 2.06 3.95
N SER A 332 -10.82 1.54 2.82
CA SER A 332 -10.01 0.31 2.75
C SER A 332 -8.57 0.66 2.40
N PHE A 333 -7.63 0.08 3.13
CA PHE A 333 -6.21 0.34 2.95
C PHE A 333 -5.46 -0.96 2.67
N ASP A 334 -4.61 -0.96 1.63
CA ASP A 334 -3.74 -2.10 1.32
C ASP A 334 -2.57 -2.18 2.31
N ALA A 335 -2.03 -1.02 2.69
CA ALA A 335 -0.90 -0.95 3.61
C ALA A 335 -0.89 0.37 4.40
N VAL A 336 -0.38 0.30 5.62
CA VAL A 336 -0.16 1.46 6.51
C VAL A 336 1.24 1.36 7.09
N SER A 337 2.00 2.45 7.03
CA SER A 337 3.32 2.59 7.64
C SER A 337 3.30 3.73 8.64
N VAL A 338 3.92 3.50 9.80
CA VAL A 338 4.00 4.49 10.89
C VAL A 338 5.43 4.52 11.43
N TRP A 339 5.99 5.72 11.62
CA TRP A 339 7.32 5.90 12.21
C TRP A 339 7.38 7.19 13.02
N GLY A 340 8.30 7.24 13.99
CA GLY A 340 8.55 8.43 14.78
C GLY A 340 9.34 9.47 13.99
N GLY A 341 9.11 10.75 14.26
CA GLY A 341 9.83 11.82 13.58
C GLY A 341 11.32 11.84 13.88
N GLU A 342 11.77 11.24 14.98
CA GLU A 342 13.18 11.05 15.32
C GLU A 342 13.92 10.12 14.33
N GLU A 343 13.20 9.29 13.58
CA GLU A 343 13.75 8.40 12.55
C GLU A 343 14.01 9.14 11.21
N ASN A 344 13.51 10.36 11.06
CA ASN A 344 13.76 11.18 9.86
C ASN A 344 15.18 11.75 9.84
N ILE A 345 15.64 12.12 8.66
CA ILE A 345 16.91 12.80 8.46
C ILE A 345 16.66 14.15 7.74
N PRO A 346 16.76 15.31 8.43
CA PRO A 346 17.04 15.49 9.86
C PRO A 346 15.88 15.07 10.77
N PRO A 347 16.13 14.71 12.05
CA PRO A 347 15.10 14.32 12.99
C PRO A 347 14.07 15.42 13.28
N VAL A 348 12.79 15.03 13.38
CA VAL A 348 11.67 15.93 13.72
C VAL A 348 10.98 15.39 14.98
N TYR A 349 11.29 15.97 16.13
CA TYR A 349 10.76 15.50 17.41
C TYR A 349 9.31 15.91 17.66
N GLY A 350 8.57 15.11 18.44
CA GLY A 350 7.17 15.38 18.78
C GLY A 350 6.18 15.11 17.66
N GLN A 351 6.60 14.47 16.58
CA GLN A 351 5.72 14.08 15.47
C GLN A 351 5.74 12.58 15.23
N VAL A 352 4.60 12.06 14.81
CA VAL A 352 4.43 10.71 14.25
C VAL A 352 4.03 10.87 12.79
N PHE A 353 4.78 10.26 11.92
CA PHE A 353 4.50 10.21 10.50
C PHE A 353 3.73 8.94 10.15
N VAL A 354 2.71 9.10 9.35
CA VAL A 354 1.86 8.02 8.87
C VAL A 354 1.83 8.08 7.35
N SER A 355 2.05 6.95 6.70
CA SER A 355 1.83 6.82 5.26
C SER A 355 0.84 5.71 5.00
N ILE A 356 -0.16 5.99 4.16
CA ILE A 356 -1.28 5.08 3.92
C ILE A 356 -1.38 4.84 2.42
N LYS A 357 -1.35 3.58 2.03
CA LYS A 357 -1.69 3.15 0.69
C LYS A 357 -3.16 2.75 0.63
N PRO A 358 -4.02 3.54 -0.03
CA PRO A 358 -5.42 3.17 -0.20
C PRO A 358 -5.56 1.98 -1.16
N ALA A 359 -6.59 1.16 -0.95
CA ALA A 359 -6.89 0.04 -1.83
C ALA A 359 -7.36 0.55 -3.20
N GLY A 360 -6.68 0.11 -4.27
CA GLY A 360 -7.02 0.48 -5.65
C GLY A 360 -6.69 1.93 -6.04
N ALA A 361 -5.96 2.69 -5.21
CA ALA A 361 -5.49 4.04 -5.53
C ALA A 361 -4.05 4.24 -5.07
N TYR A 362 -3.40 5.29 -5.59
CA TYR A 362 -2.02 5.63 -5.21
C TYR A 362 -1.96 6.47 -3.94
N ASN A 363 -2.80 7.49 -3.82
CA ASN A 363 -2.77 8.46 -2.72
C ASN A 363 -4.16 8.72 -2.17
N LEU A 364 -4.22 9.17 -0.92
CA LEU A 364 -5.43 9.70 -0.30
C LEU A 364 -5.66 11.15 -0.75
N THR A 365 -6.92 11.55 -0.86
CA THR A 365 -7.28 12.97 -1.05
C THR A 365 -7.01 13.78 0.23
N ALA A 366 -6.90 15.10 0.10
CA ALA A 366 -6.69 16.00 1.24
C ALA A 366 -7.82 15.85 2.29
N THR A 367 -9.06 15.73 1.83
CA THR A 367 -10.25 15.53 2.69
C THR A 367 -10.19 14.19 3.44
N GLN A 368 -9.79 13.10 2.77
CA GLN A 368 -9.62 11.79 3.41
C GLN A 368 -8.53 11.82 4.47
N LYS A 369 -7.38 12.43 4.17
CA LYS A 369 -6.28 12.61 5.16
C LYS A 369 -6.76 13.37 6.39
N GLN A 370 -7.49 14.48 6.18
CA GLN A 370 -8.03 15.29 7.27
C GLN A 370 -8.99 14.49 8.14
N ARG A 371 -9.91 13.73 7.53
CA ARG A 371 -10.86 12.88 8.26
C ARG A 371 -10.18 11.78 9.05
N ILE A 372 -9.16 11.13 8.48
CA ILE A 372 -8.37 10.11 9.22
C ILE A 372 -7.67 10.74 10.42
N ILE A 373 -7.11 11.95 10.28
CA ILE A 373 -6.47 12.65 11.38
C ILE A 373 -7.51 13.02 12.45
N SER A 374 -8.62 13.66 12.07
CA SER A 374 -9.61 14.19 13.04
C SER A 374 -10.39 13.08 13.73
N ASP A 375 -10.85 12.07 12.99
CA ASP A 375 -11.87 11.13 13.45
C ASP A 375 -11.25 9.81 13.95
N VAL A 376 -10.05 9.45 13.46
CA VAL A 376 -9.40 8.19 13.82
C VAL A 376 -8.18 8.40 14.71
N ILE A 377 -7.23 9.27 14.31
CA ILE A 377 -5.93 9.36 14.98
C ILE A 377 -5.99 10.27 16.22
N ASN A 378 -6.53 11.49 16.08
CA ASN A 378 -6.56 12.47 17.18
C ASN A 378 -7.26 11.95 18.45
N PRO A 379 -8.41 11.23 18.37
CA PRO A 379 -9.09 10.73 19.57
C PRO A 379 -8.26 9.75 20.41
N ILE A 380 -7.28 9.08 19.81
CA ILE A 380 -6.44 8.05 20.47
C ILE A 380 -5.00 8.51 20.69
N SER A 381 -4.61 9.67 20.15
CA SER A 381 -3.24 10.17 20.22
C SER A 381 -2.85 10.67 21.62
N VAL A 382 -1.57 10.52 21.97
CA VAL A 382 -0.99 11.11 23.17
C VAL A 382 -0.84 12.62 23.01
N VAL A 383 -1.15 13.41 24.06
CA VAL A 383 -1.26 14.87 24.05
C VAL A 383 -0.06 15.62 23.46
N THR A 384 1.14 15.06 23.54
CA THR A 384 2.38 15.72 23.07
C THR A 384 2.83 15.31 21.67
N VAL A 385 2.05 14.46 20.99
CA VAL A 385 2.41 13.90 19.69
C VAL A 385 1.48 14.46 18.60
N THR A 386 2.08 15.05 17.56
CA THR A 386 1.33 15.54 16.40
C THR A 386 1.41 14.53 15.26
N PRO A 387 0.28 13.97 14.82
CA PRO A 387 0.25 13.06 13.68
C PRO A 387 0.32 13.84 12.36
N THR A 388 1.10 13.35 11.41
CA THR A 388 1.24 13.90 10.07
C THR A 388 1.10 12.79 9.04
N ILE A 389 0.14 12.91 8.11
CA ILE A 389 -0.01 11.95 7.01
C ILE A 389 0.80 12.44 5.81
N VAL A 390 1.73 11.59 5.35
CA VAL A 390 2.55 11.81 4.15
C VAL A 390 2.16 10.82 3.07
N ASP A 391 2.27 11.26 1.81
CA ASP A 391 1.94 10.38 0.68
C ASP A 391 2.97 9.27 0.51
N PRO A 392 2.55 8.10 0.01
CA PRO A 392 3.46 7.08 -0.44
C PRO A 392 4.37 7.58 -1.57
N ASP A 393 5.64 7.23 -1.51
CA ASP A 393 6.65 7.51 -2.54
C ASP A 393 6.91 6.23 -3.34
N TYR A 394 6.40 6.17 -4.57
CA TYR A 394 6.48 4.99 -5.40
C TYR A 394 7.76 4.92 -6.22
N THR A 395 8.41 3.74 -6.19
CA THR A 395 9.46 3.35 -7.12
C THR A 395 8.93 2.24 -8.01
N TYR A 396 8.76 2.55 -9.30
CA TYR A 396 8.22 1.61 -10.28
C TYR A 396 9.33 0.76 -10.89
N LEU A 397 9.12 -0.54 -10.99
CA LEU A 397 10.02 -1.48 -11.66
C LEU A 397 9.64 -1.57 -13.14
N LYS A 398 10.62 -1.42 -14.03
CA LYS A 398 10.53 -1.77 -15.45
C LYS A 398 11.39 -2.99 -15.71
N LEU A 399 10.77 -4.04 -16.22
CA LEU A 399 11.37 -5.35 -16.40
C LEU A 399 11.38 -5.78 -17.86
N VAL A 400 12.53 -6.14 -18.37
CA VAL A 400 12.65 -6.84 -19.65
C VAL A 400 13.17 -8.25 -19.34
N VAL A 401 12.39 -9.27 -19.65
CA VAL A 401 12.72 -10.66 -19.39
C VAL A 401 12.90 -11.39 -20.72
N ASN A 402 14.08 -12.00 -20.92
CA ASN A 402 14.39 -12.80 -22.09
C ASN A 402 14.37 -14.27 -21.68
N LEU A 403 13.62 -15.09 -22.40
CA LEU A 403 13.41 -16.50 -22.11
C LEU A 403 13.82 -17.39 -23.29
N ILE A 404 14.40 -18.54 -22.95
CA ILE A 404 14.59 -19.65 -23.89
C ILE A 404 13.74 -20.82 -23.41
N TYR A 405 12.91 -21.37 -24.30
CA TYR A 405 12.04 -22.49 -23.98
C TYR A 405 12.21 -23.68 -24.95
N ASP A 406 11.85 -24.87 -24.47
CA ASP A 406 11.89 -26.13 -25.22
C ASP A 406 10.48 -26.41 -25.79
N GLN A 407 10.34 -26.29 -27.10
CA GLN A 407 9.08 -26.57 -27.80
C GLN A 407 8.57 -28.00 -27.66
N THR A 408 9.47 -28.94 -27.35
CA THR A 408 9.11 -30.36 -27.20
C THR A 408 8.41 -30.65 -25.87
N LYS A 409 8.51 -29.73 -24.91
CA LYS A 409 7.97 -29.90 -23.55
C LYS A 409 6.64 -29.18 -23.33
N THR A 410 6.13 -28.46 -24.32
CA THR A 410 4.89 -27.69 -24.18
C THR A 410 4.15 -27.60 -25.48
N SER A 411 2.81 -27.52 -25.42
CA SER A 411 1.94 -27.19 -26.53
C SER A 411 1.66 -25.69 -26.68
N GLN A 412 2.18 -24.86 -25.74
CA GLN A 412 1.97 -23.42 -25.76
C GLN A 412 2.85 -22.76 -26.82
N THR A 413 2.30 -21.72 -27.46
CA THR A 413 3.05 -20.86 -28.37
C THR A 413 3.97 -19.91 -27.57
N SER A 414 4.98 -19.33 -28.23
CA SER A 414 5.84 -18.29 -27.62
C SER A 414 5.06 -17.11 -27.06
N THR A 415 3.99 -16.70 -27.76
CA THR A 415 3.10 -15.62 -27.31
C THR A 415 2.34 -15.99 -26.04
N GLN A 416 1.80 -17.22 -25.97
CA GLN A 416 1.11 -17.71 -24.76
C GLN A 416 2.05 -17.81 -23.55
N ILE A 417 3.28 -18.27 -23.77
CA ILE A 417 4.31 -18.29 -22.72
C ILE A 417 4.64 -16.86 -22.27
N ALA A 418 4.81 -15.93 -23.21
CA ALA A 418 5.10 -14.53 -22.87
C ALA A 418 4.01 -13.90 -22.00
N GLU A 419 2.73 -14.05 -22.39
CA GLU A 419 1.60 -13.52 -21.61
C GLU A 419 1.44 -14.21 -20.26
N GLY A 420 1.63 -15.51 -20.19
CA GLY A 420 1.57 -16.24 -18.92
C GLY A 420 2.70 -15.84 -17.95
N VAL A 421 3.94 -15.69 -18.45
CA VAL A 421 5.06 -15.19 -17.65
C VAL A 421 4.83 -13.74 -17.23
N LYS A 422 4.29 -12.87 -18.10
CA LYS A 422 3.92 -11.51 -17.75
C LYS A 422 2.92 -11.49 -16.58
N THR A 423 1.90 -12.36 -16.63
CA THR A 423 0.94 -12.53 -15.54
C THR A 423 1.60 -13.04 -14.26
N ALA A 424 2.52 -13.99 -14.36
CA ALA A 424 3.28 -14.50 -13.19
C ALA A 424 4.11 -13.39 -12.52
N ILE A 425 4.75 -12.52 -13.32
CA ILE A 425 5.51 -11.37 -12.81
C ILE A 425 4.57 -10.32 -12.17
N GLN A 426 3.41 -10.07 -12.75
CA GLN A 426 2.40 -9.17 -12.15
C GLN A 426 1.92 -9.70 -10.80
N ASN A 427 1.62 -11.01 -10.73
CA ASN A 427 1.22 -11.65 -9.48
C ASN A 427 2.33 -11.61 -8.42
N PHE A 428 3.59 -11.82 -8.82
CA PHE A 428 4.74 -11.64 -7.94
C PHE A 428 4.79 -10.20 -7.40
N GLY A 429 4.66 -9.19 -8.27
CA GLY A 429 4.62 -7.79 -7.87
C GLY A 429 3.50 -7.48 -6.87
N ASN A 430 2.29 -7.98 -7.12
CA ASN A 430 1.13 -7.74 -6.26
C ASN A 430 1.23 -8.44 -4.90
N ASN A 431 1.83 -9.63 -4.85
CA ASN A 431 1.87 -10.45 -3.63
C ASN A 431 3.07 -10.14 -2.71
N THR A 432 4.20 -9.70 -3.28
CA THR A 432 5.47 -9.53 -2.53
C THR A 432 5.95 -8.09 -2.45
N LEU A 433 5.60 -7.29 -3.43
CA LEU A 433 5.91 -5.87 -3.50
C LEU A 433 4.67 -5.06 -3.13
N ASN A 434 4.50 -3.88 -3.66
CA ASN A 434 3.27 -3.08 -3.54
C ASN A 434 2.81 -2.81 -2.09
N THR A 435 3.73 -2.91 -1.15
CA THR A 435 3.54 -2.61 0.29
C THR A 435 4.76 -1.87 0.85
N PHE A 436 4.60 -1.23 2.01
CA PHE A 436 5.71 -0.60 2.70
C PHE A 436 6.69 -1.65 3.23
N ASN A 437 7.98 -1.24 3.35
CA ASN A 437 9.06 -2.08 3.83
C ASN A 437 9.23 -3.40 3.04
N SER A 438 8.86 -3.38 1.76
CA SER A 438 9.07 -4.50 0.85
C SER A 438 10.51 -4.52 0.32
N THR A 439 10.96 -5.70 -0.07
CA THR A 439 12.27 -5.89 -0.71
C THR A 439 12.08 -6.64 -2.02
N PHE A 440 12.54 -6.05 -3.11
CA PHE A 440 12.68 -6.73 -4.39
C PHE A 440 13.98 -7.53 -4.38
N ASN A 441 13.90 -8.80 -4.75
CA ASN A 441 15.04 -9.69 -4.96
C ASN A 441 14.90 -10.34 -6.34
N SER A 442 15.93 -10.23 -7.15
CA SER A 442 15.94 -10.83 -8.49
C SER A 442 15.83 -12.34 -8.49
N TYR A 443 16.32 -13.01 -7.46
CA TYR A 443 16.19 -14.46 -7.32
C TYR A 443 14.71 -14.89 -7.22
N ASP A 444 13.93 -14.19 -6.44
CA ASP A 444 12.51 -14.49 -6.26
C ASP A 444 11.71 -14.22 -7.55
N LEU A 445 12.07 -13.16 -8.29
CA LEU A 445 11.51 -12.87 -9.61
C LEU A 445 11.80 -14.01 -10.60
N LEU A 446 13.07 -14.44 -10.71
CA LEU A 446 13.46 -15.52 -11.62
C LEU A 446 12.83 -16.85 -11.23
N THR A 447 12.67 -17.11 -9.95
CA THR A 447 11.96 -18.28 -9.43
C THR A 447 10.49 -18.25 -9.85
N ALA A 448 9.81 -17.13 -9.73
CA ALA A 448 8.42 -16.97 -10.18
C ALA A 448 8.29 -17.20 -11.71
N VAL A 449 9.23 -16.71 -12.49
CA VAL A 449 9.29 -16.90 -13.94
C VAL A 449 9.51 -18.40 -14.30
N GLN A 450 10.46 -19.04 -13.67
CA GLN A 450 10.80 -20.46 -13.94
C GLN A 450 9.68 -21.41 -13.52
N ASN A 451 9.00 -21.12 -12.41
CA ASN A 451 7.89 -21.93 -11.90
C ASN A 451 6.64 -21.86 -12.79
N TYR A 452 6.55 -20.89 -13.71
CA TYR A 452 5.42 -20.80 -14.63
C TYR A 452 5.30 -22.02 -15.55
N SER A 453 6.42 -22.50 -16.11
CA SER A 453 6.41 -23.67 -16.98
C SER A 453 7.74 -24.43 -16.94
N SER A 454 7.66 -25.76 -16.84
CA SER A 454 8.83 -26.67 -16.94
C SER A 454 9.50 -26.66 -18.33
N ALA A 455 8.88 -26.05 -19.34
CA ALA A 455 9.45 -25.86 -20.65
C ALA A 455 10.49 -24.72 -20.70
N ILE A 456 10.52 -23.81 -19.73
CA ILE A 456 11.50 -22.73 -19.65
C ILE A 456 12.86 -23.32 -19.25
N ILE A 457 13.86 -23.11 -20.11
CA ILE A 457 15.21 -23.63 -19.91
C ILE A 457 16.11 -22.59 -19.26
N SER A 458 15.97 -21.33 -19.71
CA SER A 458 16.80 -20.21 -19.27
C SER A 458 15.97 -18.93 -19.20
N SER A 459 16.27 -18.11 -18.22
CA SER A 459 15.67 -16.80 -18.04
C SER A 459 16.76 -15.78 -17.69
N GLU A 460 16.70 -14.63 -18.33
CA GLU A 460 17.54 -13.47 -18.10
C GLU A 460 16.65 -12.24 -17.92
N TYR A 461 17.03 -11.31 -17.07
CA TYR A 461 16.26 -10.09 -16.86
C TYR A 461 17.14 -8.84 -16.95
N LYS A 462 16.53 -7.74 -17.35
CA LYS A 462 17.05 -6.38 -17.22
C LYS A 462 16.08 -5.57 -16.37
N LEU A 463 16.62 -4.96 -15.32
CA LEU A 463 15.86 -4.14 -14.37
C LEU A 463 16.17 -2.67 -14.57
N GLN A 464 15.12 -1.86 -14.61
CA GLN A 464 15.19 -0.40 -14.51
C GLN A 464 14.23 0.07 -13.42
N LEU A 465 14.55 1.18 -12.79
CA LEU A 465 13.70 1.85 -11.80
C LEU A 465 13.17 3.14 -12.40
N GLN A 466 11.93 3.47 -12.07
CA GLN A 466 11.28 4.68 -12.55
C GLN A 466 10.65 5.43 -11.38
N LYS A 467 10.84 6.74 -11.34
CA LYS A 467 10.10 7.69 -10.49
C LYS A 467 9.21 8.54 -11.37
N LYS A 468 7.98 8.77 -10.93
CA LYS A 468 6.99 9.62 -11.60
C LYS A 468 6.65 10.81 -10.72
N PHE A 469 6.57 11.99 -11.29
CA PHE A 469 6.24 13.23 -10.58
C PHE A 469 5.56 14.24 -11.51
N PHE A 470 4.96 15.26 -10.93
CA PHE A 470 4.29 16.35 -11.64
C PHE A 470 5.17 17.61 -11.55
N PRO A 471 5.86 17.99 -12.63
CA PRO A 471 6.62 19.22 -12.65
C PRO A 471 5.72 20.45 -12.56
N ASN A 472 6.22 21.50 -11.91
CA ASN A 472 5.55 22.79 -11.92
C ASN A 472 5.74 23.46 -13.28
N LEU A 473 4.65 23.67 -14.02
CA LEU A 473 4.66 24.25 -15.35
C LEU A 473 4.76 25.78 -15.35
N THR A 474 4.57 26.42 -14.19
CA THR A 474 4.57 27.89 -14.06
C THR A 474 5.87 28.45 -13.51
N ASN A 475 6.54 27.70 -12.63
CA ASN A 475 7.76 28.14 -11.95
C ASN A 475 8.83 27.03 -12.00
N SER A 476 10.06 27.41 -12.26
CA SER A 476 11.20 26.50 -12.17
C SER A 476 11.48 26.15 -10.72
N THR A 477 11.53 24.86 -10.41
CA THR A 477 11.80 24.34 -9.06
C THR A 477 12.89 23.26 -9.09
N THR A 478 13.45 22.94 -7.93
CA THR A 478 14.41 21.84 -7.80
C THR A 478 13.67 20.58 -7.36
N TYR A 479 13.92 19.46 -8.05
CA TYR A 479 13.35 18.14 -7.74
C TYR A 479 14.47 17.19 -7.34
N ASN A 480 14.33 16.55 -6.19
CA ASN A 480 15.19 15.46 -5.73
C ASN A 480 14.44 14.15 -5.79
N LEU A 481 14.85 13.24 -6.64
CA LEU A 481 14.28 11.93 -6.83
C LEU A 481 15.18 10.89 -6.17
N TYR A 482 14.72 10.28 -5.09
CA TYR A 482 15.48 9.31 -4.31
C TYR A 482 15.09 7.88 -4.72
N PHE A 483 16.04 7.12 -5.26
CA PHE A 483 15.85 5.71 -5.62
C PHE A 483 16.28 4.76 -4.50
N ASP A 484 17.00 5.26 -3.49
CA ASP A 484 17.46 4.54 -2.28
C ASP A 484 18.28 3.28 -2.57
N THR A 485 18.85 3.20 -3.72
CA THR A 485 19.75 2.12 -4.14
C THR A 485 20.84 2.73 -5.03
N PRO A 486 22.08 2.26 -4.94
CA PRO A 486 23.12 2.72 -5.84
C PRO A 486 22.74 2.48 -7.30
N LEU A 487 23.05 3.46 -8.15
CA LEU A 487 22.77 3.44 -9.57
C LEU A 487 24.02 3.00 -10.36
N GLN A 488 23.78 2.44 -11.53
CA GLN A 488 24.85 2.05 -12.42
C GLN A 488 25.41 3.29 -13.13
N ALA A 489 26.69 3.59 -12.89
CA ALA A 489 27.39 4.60 -13.64
C ALA A 489 27.74 4.09 -15.04
N ASN A 490 27.10 4.61 -16.07
CA ASN A 490 27.34 4.22 -17.45
C ASN A 490 28.35 5.19 -18.09
N ARG A 491 29.51 4.68 -18.48
CA ARG A 491 30.54 5.47 -19.14
C ARG A 491 30.29 5.67 -20.64
N TYR A 492 29.49 4.85 -21.28
CA TYR A 492 29.33 4.80 -22.74
C TYR A 492 27.91 4.92 -23.24
N THR A 493 26.92 4.75 -22.39
CA THR A 493 25.50 4.82 -22.76
C THR A 493 24.76 5.67 -21.72
N THR A 494 23.72 6.37 -22.15
CA THR A 494 22.81 7.08 -21.25
C THR A 494 22.10 6.08 -20.36
N GLY A 495 22.39 6.09 -19.06
CA GLY A 495 21.72 5.24 -18.06
C GLY A 495 20.42 5.81 -17.54
N ILE A 496 20.19 7.11 -17.78
CA ILE A 496 19.03 7.87 -17.31
C ILE A 496 18.31 8.47 -18.49
N SER A 497 16.99 8.35 -18.48
CA SER A 497 16.11 8.89 -19.49
C SER A 497 14.81 9.39 -18.90
N SER A 498 14.19 10.38 -19.54
CA SER A 498 12.84 10.84 -19.22
C SER A 498 11.80 10.34 -20.22
N TYR A 499 10.54 10.26 -19.80
CA TYR A 499 9.37 9.98 -20.64
C TYR A 499 8.12 10.53 -19.96
N PRO A 500 7.13 11.06 -20.69
CA PRO A 500 7.10 11.35 -22.13
C PRO A 500 7.99 12.53 -22.51
N GLY A 501 7.89 12.98 -23.77
CA GLY A 501 8.52 14.21 -24.24
C GLY A 501 7.92 15.44 -23.55
N MET A 502 8.71 16.48 -23.49
CA MET A 502 8.34 17.76 -22.87
C MET A 502 8.37 18.88 -23.90
N PHE A 503 7.72 19.98 -23.55
CA PHE A 503 7.72 21.22 -24.30
C PHE A 503 8.53 22.27 -23.54
N PHE A 504 9.42 22.97 -24.24
CA PHE A 504 10.18 24.10 -23.67
C PHE A 504 10.05 25.33 -24.53
N ARG A 505 10.10 26.51 -23.92
CA ARG A 505 10.22 27.76 -24.69
C ARG A 505 11.65 27.92 -25.16
N ASP A 506 11.82 28.30 -26.42
CA ASP A 506 13.15 28.64 -26.96
C ASP A 506 13.69 29.88 -26.22
N THR A 507 14.91 29.78 -25.70
CA THR A 507 15.56 30.88 -24.97
C THR A 507 15.92 32.06 -25.85
N THR A 508 16.06 31.82 -27.16
CA THR A 508 16.39 32.86 -28.16
C THR A 508 15.14 33.50 -28.78
N ASN A 509 14.04 32.75 -28.85
CA ASN A 509 12.75 33.21 -29.33
C ASN A 509 11.61 32.65 -28.46
N LEU A 510 11.22 33.41 -27.45
CA LEU A 510 10.18 33.00 -26.47
C LEU A 510 8.81 32.70 -27.08
N ALA A 511 8.55 33.09 -28.33
CA ALA A 511 7.35 32.73 -29.04
C ALA A 511 7.38 31.32 -29.65
N THR A 512 8.59 30.71 -29.74
CA THR A 512 8.79 29.37 -30.28
C THR A 512 8.75 28.33 -29.16
N ILE A 513 8.00 27.27 -29.36
CA ILE A 513 7.94 26.10 -28.47
C ILE A 513 8.75 24.98 -29.13
N ILE A 514 9.69 24.43 -28.39
CA ILE A 514 10.48 23.24 -28.77
C ILE A 514 9.75 22.03 -28.21
N GLU A 515 9.36 21.12 -29.09
CA GLU A 515 8.61 19.91 -28.76
C GLU A 515 9.52 18.68 -28.71
N GLY A 516 9.08 17.64 -27.99
CA GLY A 516 9.81 16.37 -27.92
C GLY A 516 11.16 16.48 -27.21
N VAL A 517 11.21 17.29 -26.16
CA VAL A 517 12.43 17.46 -25.35
C VAL A 517 12.52 16.34 -24.31
N TYR A 518 13.68 15.76 -24.17
CA TYR A 518 13.97 14.66 -23.24
C TYR A 518 15.14 15.01 -22.35
N ILE A 519 15.20 14.37 -21.18
CA ILE A 519 16.36 14.39 -20.28
C ILE A 519 17.19 13.15 -20.56
N GLU A 520 18.50 13.33 -20.63
CA GLU A 520 19.45 12.22 -20.64
C GLU A 520 20.64 12.52 -19.74
N GLU A 521 21.30 11.47 -19.34
CA GLU A 521 22.56 11.54 -18.63
C GLU A 521 23.70 11.80 -19.60
N VAL A 522 24.60 12.72 -19.22
CA VAL A 522 25.92 12.84 -19.84
C VAL A 522 26.88 11.99 -19.01
N PRO A 523 27.43 10.91 -19.55
CA PRO A 523 28.35 10.08 -18.82
C PRO A 523 29.54 10.94 -18.35
N SER A 524 29.79 10.94 -17.04
CA SER A 524 30.91 11.70 -16.49
C SER A 524 32.23 10.97 -16.80
N THR A 525 33.16 11.67 -17.41
CA THR A 525 34.56 11.22 -17.53
C THR A 525 35.37 11.55 -16.27
N THR A 526 34.79 12.33 -15.37
CA THR A 526 35.43 12.82 -14.12
C THR A 526 34.91 12.00 -12.93
N ASN A 527 35.82 11.52 -12.10
CA ASN A 527 35.55 10.65 -10.98
C ASN A 527 35.77 11.39 -9.64
N SER A 528 35.15 10.87 -8.57
CA SER A 528 35.56 11.17 -7.18
C SER A 528 36.62 10.19 -6.72
N VAL A 529 37.34 10.52 -5.65
CA VAL A 529 38.20 9.54 -4.95
C VAL A 529 37.34 8.62 -4.11
N GLU A 530 37.29 7.33 -4.49
CA GLU A 530 36.43 6.32 -3.84
C GLU A 530 37.13 5.63 -2.68
N SER A 531 38.40 5.31 -2.87
CA SER A 531 39.21 4.67 -1.83
C SER A 531 40.66 5.06 -2.00
N ILE A 532 41.42 4.96 -0.91
CA ILE A 532 42.87 5.15 -0.93
C ILE A 532 43.51 3.87 -0.41
N SER A 533 44.26 3.21 -1.28
CA SER A 533 45.01 2.01 -0.95
C SER A 533 46.41 2.37 -0.45
N VAL A 534 46.71 1.97 0.77
CA VAL A 534 48.05 2.14 1.33
C VAL A 534 49.00 1.13 0.67
N ILE A 535 49.95 1.59 -0.11
CA ILE A 535 50.97 0.74 -0.78
C ILE A 535 52.15 0.48 0.15
N ASN A 536 52.58 1.52 0.87
CA ASN A 536 53.60 1.43 1.88
C ASN A 536 53.07 2.09 3.16
N PRO A 537 52.97 1.38 4.29
CA PRO A 537 52.46 1.95 5.52
C PRO A 537 53.37 2.99 6.17
N GLY A 538 54.61 3.13 5.71
CA GLY A 538 55.62 3.96 6.35
C GLY A 538 56.02 3.42 7.73
N PHE A 539 56.81 4.21 8.46
CA PHE A 539 57.22 3.84 9.83
C PHE A 539 57.62 5.07 10.63
N SER A 540 57.71 4.91 11.94
CA SER A 540 58.19 5.93 12.92
C SER A 540 57.33 7.20 12.99
N TYR A 541 56.06 7.18 12.59
CA TYR A 541 55.14 8.29 12.80
C TYR A 541 54.81 8.43 14.28
N THR A 542 55.05 9.61 14.86
CA THR A 542 54.73 9.92 16.24
C THR A 542 53.37 10.61 16.39
N ASP A 543 52.88 11.21 15.30
CA ASP A 543 51.55 11.81 15.22
C ASP A 543 50.93 11.57 13.84
N THR A 544 49.62 11.77 13.72
CA THR A 544 48.86 11.48 12.52
C THR A 544 49.32 12.35 11.35
N PRO A 545 49.84 11.77 10.25
CA PRO A 545 50.30 12.52 9.10
C PRO A 545 49.12 13.16 8.36
N THR A 546 49.38 14.30 7.75
CA THR A 546 48.45 15.00 6.88
C THR A 546 48.38 14.27 5.53
N VAL A 547 47.16 13.96 5.08
CA VAL A 547 46.88 13.39 3.76
C VAL A 547 46.35 14.50 2.86
N THR A 548 47.07 14.77 1.77
CA THR A 548 46.68 15.76 0.76
C THR A 548 46.41 15.05 -0.56
N ILE A 549 45.27 15.31 -1.17
CA ILE A 549 44.89 14.76 -2.47
C ILE A 549 45.09 15.86 -3.52
N LEU A 550 46.01 15.64 -4.44
CA LEU A 550 46.33 16.55 -5.54
C LEU A 550 45.80 15.95 -6.85
N GLY A 551 45.29 16.79 -7.74
CA GLY A 551 44.80 16.36 -9.05
C GLY A 551 44.06 17.48 -9.77
N ASP A 552 43.37 17.10 -10.84
CA ASP A 552 42.57 18.01 -11.68
C ASP A 552 41.16 18.22 -11.16
N GLY A 553 40.71 17.43 -10.13
CA GLY A 553 39.49 17.63 -9.39
C GLY A 553 39.62 18.55 -8.17
N THR A 554 38.51 18.71 -7.44
CA THR A 554 38.44 19.58 -6.25
C THR A 554 37.64 18.91 -5.12
N GLY A 555 37.94 19.33 -3.87
CA GLY A 555 37.11 19.00 -2.69
C GLY A 555 37.43 17.66 -2.03
N ALA A 556 38.34 16.83 -2.55
CA ALA A 556 38.65 15.56 -1.89
C ALA A 556 39.45 15.79 -0.61
N THR A 557 39.02 15.17 0.49
CA THR A 557 39.67 15.18 1.81
C THR A 557 39.75 13.78 2.38
N ALA A 558 40.84 13.51 3.10
CA ALA A 558 41.05 12.22 3.75
C ALA A 558 41.97 12.37 4.96
N HIS A 559 41.91 11.42 5.89
CA HIS A 559 42.82 11.35 7.03
C HIS A 559 43.43 9.96 7.18
N ALA A 560 44.63 9.90 7.72
CA ALA A 560 45.33 8.64 8.01
C ALA A 560 44.96 8.12 9.40
N VAL A 561 44.92 6.78 9.55
CA VAL A 561 44.76 6.09 10.84
C VAL A 561 46.08 5.38 11.15
N LEU A 562 46.72 5.77 12.26
CA LEU A 562 47.98 5.20 12.73
C LEU A 562 47.73 3.95 13.59
N SER A 563 48.69 3.03 13.55
CA SER A 563 48.85 1.99 14.55
C SER A 563 49.53 2.54 15.81
N GLY A 564 49.42 1.84 16.94
CA GLY A 564 50.17 2.18 18.15
C GLY A 564 51.69 2.06 18.03
N THR A 565 52.20 1.57 16.91
CA THR A 565 53.62 1.40 16.60
C THR A 565 54.14 2.35 15.50
N GLY A 566 53.33 3.35 15.10
CA GLY A 566 53.75 4.43 14.22
C GLY A 566 53.81 4.10 12.73
N TYR A 567 52.90 3.26 12.22
CA TYR A 567 52.67 3.05 10.81
C TYR A 567 51.19 3.30 10.45
N ILE A 568 50.92 3.63 9.17
CA ILE A 568 49.56 3.90 8.69
C ILE A 568 48.85 2.57 8.45
N THR A 569 47.75 2.33 9.15
CA THR A 569 46.94 1.12 8.99
C THR A 569 45.93 1.24 7.83
N LYS A 570 45.36 2.43 7.66
CA LYS A 570 44.41 2.76 6.58
C LYS A 570 44.34 4.27 6.40
N ILE A 571 43.87 4.71 5.24
CA ILE A 571 43.44 6.09 4.99
C ILE A 571 41.95 6.09 4.74
N VAL A 572 41.24 6.93 5.48
CA VAL A 572 39.79 7.08 5.41
C VAL A 572 39.48 8.33 4.62
N ILE A 573 38.56 8.23 3.65
CA ILE A 573 38.09 9.38 2.89
C ILE A 573 36.99 10.05 3.69
N ASP A 574 37.11 11.35 3.92
CA ASP A 574 36.12 12.20 4.55
C ASP A 574 35.15 12.78 3.49
N ASP A 575 35.70 13.22 2.36
CA ASP A 575 34.98 13.64 1.16
C ASP A 575 35.75 13.17 -0.08
N GLY A 576 35.04 12.51 -1.03
CA GLY A 576 35.67 12.04 -2.28
C GLY A 576 35.92 13.13 -3.31
N GLY A 577 35.39 14.33 -3.09
CA GLY A 577 35.46 15.42 -4.05
C GLY A 577 34.81 15.13 -5.40
N ASN A 578 35.10 15.92 -6.39
CA ASN A 578 34.53 15.79 -7.73
C ASN A 578 35.49 16.28 -8.80
N GLY A 579 35.33 15.76 -10.03
CA GLY A 579 36.06 16.26 -11.19
C GLY A 579 37.46 15.66 -11.42
N TYR A 580 37.83 14.59 -10.70
CA TYR A 580 39.12 13.94 -10.86
C TYR A 580 39.17 13.04 -12.09
N THR A 581 40.14 13.27 -12.98
CA THR A 581 40.58 12.28 -13.96
C THR A 581 41.90 11.61 -13.53
N SER A 582 42.63 12.28 -12.63
CA SER A 582 43.81 11.74 -11.95
C SER A 582 43.88 12.28 -10.52
N ALA A 583 44.33 11.47 -9.57
CA ALA A 583 44.54 11.90 -8.18
C ALA A 583 45.82 11.30 -7.63
N LEU A 584 46.67 12.16 -7.09
CA LEU A 584 47.91 11.83 -6.40
C LEU A 584 47.69 12.01 -4.89
N VAL A 585 48.01 10.98 -4.11
CA VAL A 585 47.99 11.06 -2.65
C VAL A 585 49.35 11.43 -2.14
N VAL A 586 49.45 12.54 -1.44
CA VAL A 586 50.68 13.03 -0.78
C VAL A 586 50.47 12.90 0.74
N ILE A 587 51.36 12.16 1.39
CA ILE A 587 51.35 11.95 2.83
C ILE A 587 52.52 12.74 3.42
N THR A 588 52.21 13.69 4.29
CA THR A 588 53.20 14.56 4.93
C THR A 588 53.17 14.33 6.44
N PRO A 589 54.31 14.08 7.10
CA PRO A 589 54.37 13.99 8.56
C PRO A 589 53.74 15.21 9.24
N ALA A 590 53.13 15.01 10.40
CA ALA A 590 52.52 16.10 11.17
C ALA A 590 53.58 17.15 11.54
N SER A 591 53.14 18.39 11.77
CA SER A 591 54.04 19.46 12.17
C SER A 591 54.73 19.13 13.51
N GLY A 592 56.05 18.98 13.49
CA GLY A 592 56.85 18.56 14.64
C GLY A 592 57.26 17.07 14.65
N ASP A 593 56.69 16.25 13.79
CA ASP A 593 57.11 14.86 13.58
C ASP A 593 58.28 14.82 12.57
N THR A 594 59.47 14.64 13.07
CA THR A 594 60.73 14.57 12.27
C THR A 594 61.15 13.14 11.94
N SER A 595 60.40 12.14 12.44
CA SER A 595 60.78 10.73 12.37
C SER A 595 59.91 9.91 11.40
N GLY A 596 58.66 10.33 11.10
CA GLY A 596 57.75 9.65 10.19
C GLY A 596 58.24 9.65 8.74
N GLN A 597 58.32 8.47 8.09
CA GLN A 597 58.93 8.31 6.77
C GLN A 597 58.22 7.25 5.90
N ASN A 598 58.40 7.41 4.59
CA ASN A 598 58.19 6.42 3.54
C ASN A 598 56.74 5.91 3.36
N ALA A 599 55.74 6.58 3.88
CA ALA A 599 54.36 6.21 3.57
C ALA A 599 54.00 6.55 2.11
N ALA A 600 53.33 5.65 1.45
CA ALA A 600 52.84 5.84 0.09
C ALA A 600 51.46 5.22 -0.09
N ALA A 601 50.59 5.90 -0.81
CA ALA A 601 49.24 5.45 -1.10
C ALA A 601 48.80 5.85 -2.51
N VAL A 602 47.85 5.12 -3.06
CA VAL A 602 47.24 5.39 -4.37
C VAL A 602 45.73 5.63 -4.20
N ALA A 603 45.23 6.69 -4.82
CA ALA A 603 43.80 6.96 -4.92
C ALA A 603 43.17 6.10 -6.02
N ASN A 604 42.09 5.47 -5.69
CA ASN A 604 41.20 4.80 -6.64
C ASN A 604 40.02 5.74 -6.95
N LEU A 605 39.79 6.02 -8.21
CA LEU A 605 38.76 6.95 -8.66
C LEU A 605 37.50 6.20 -9.07
N SER A 606 36.33 6.72 -8.66
CA SER A 606 35.03 6.26 -9.11
C SER A 606 34.19 7.39 -9.69
N GLY A 607 33.34 7.08 -10.62
CA GLY A 607 32.36 8.02 -11.16
C GLY A 607 31.18 8.18 -10.23
N ARG A 608 31.30 8.97 -9.16
CA ARG A 608 30.20 9.18 -8.19
C ARG A 608 29.08 10.05 -8.74
N TYR A 609 29.41 11.07 -9.52
CA TYR A 609 28.43 12.03 -10.03
C TYR A 609 28.32 11.99 -11.54
N GLY A 610 27.10 12.13 -12.08
CA GLY A 610 26.80 12.37 -13.48
C GLY A 610 26.09 13.70 -13.67
N THR A 611 26.11 14.24 -14.90
CA THR A 611 25.41 15.48 -15.27
C THR A 611 24.20 15.13 -16.11
N LEU A 612 23.09 15.82 -15.89
CA LEU A 612 21.88 15.71 -16.69
C LEU A 612 21.77 16.87 -17.67
N ARG A 613 21.32 16.58 -18.87
CA ARG A 613 21.07 17.58 -19.92
C ARG A 613 19.73 17.36 -20.60
N THR A 614 19.17 18.41 -21.21
CA THR A 614 18.01 18.32 -22.09
C THR A 614 18.40 18.36 -23.54
N TYR A 615 17.72 17.55 -24.35
CA TYR A 615 17.92 17.50 -25.78
C TYR A 615 16.58 17.24 -26.51
N TYR A 616 16.56 17.57 -27.80
CA TYR A 616 15.52 17.15 -28.74
C TYR A 616 16.17 16.71 -30.06
N ASN A 617 15.44 15.95 -30.85
CA ASN A 617 15.86 15.63 -32.21
C ASN A 617 15.20 16.63 -33.16
N ASN A 618 16.03 17.38 -33.89
CA ASN A 618 15.52 18.34 -34.86
C ASN A 618 14.89 17.64 -36.06
N THR A 619 14.35 18.41 -37.03
CA THR A 619 13.68 17.88 -38.23
C THR A 619 14.58 16.98 -39.09
N SER A 620 15.91 17.11 -38.96
CA SER A 620 16.89 16.25 -39.64
C SER A 620 17.33 15.05 -38.77
N GLN A 621 16.60 14.74 -37.70
CA GLN A 621 16.92 13.68 -36.72
C GLN A 621 18.30 13.86 -36.02
N VAL A 622 18.80 15.09 -35.98
CA VAL A 622 20.06 15.43 -35.30
C VAL A 622 19.73 15.85 -33.88
N LYS A 623 20.43 15.23 -32.93
CA LYS A 623 20.31 15.55 -31.51
C LYS A 623 20.84 16.95 -31.24
N THR A 624 19.97 17.83 -30.72
CA THR A 624 20.29 19.22 -30.39
C THR A 624 20.13 19.40 -28.88
N ILE A 625 21.16 19.93 -28.22
CA ILE A 625 21.16 20.17 -26.76
C ILE A 625 20.53 21.54 -26.50
N ILE A 626 19.58 21.59 -25.57
CA ILE A 626 18.94 22.84 -25.12
C ILE A 626 19.68 23.38 -23.90
N ASN A 627 19.80 22.52 -22.86
CA ASN A 627 20.53 22.87 -21.65
C ASN A 627 21.52 21.74 -21.34
N SER A 628 22.81 22.07 -21.28
CA SER A 628 23.90 21.11 -21.05
C SER A 628 24.02 20.65 -19.59
N ASN A 629 23.39 21.35 -18.65
CA ASN A 629 23.42 21.01 -17.22
C ASN A 629 22.13 21.46 -16.54
N ILE A 630 21.15 20.57 -16.48
CA ILE A 630 19.88 20.79 -15.74
C ILE A 630 19.87 20.08 -14.40
N GLY A 631 20.90 19.32 -14.07
CA GLY A 631 20.92 18.56 -12.83
C GLY A 631 22.06 17.59 -12.72
N THR A 632 22.05 16.84 -11.65
CA THR A 632 23.11 15.89 -11.29
C THR A 632 22.54 14.54 -10.87
N VAL A 633 23.37 13.52 -11.00
CA VAL A 633 23.12 12.17 -10.49
C VAL A 633 24.17 11.83 -9.47
N ASP A 634 23.79 11.40 -8.29
CA ASP A 634 24.66 10.73 -7.32
C ASP A 634 24.44 9.22 -7.44
N TYR A 635 25.35 8.52 -8.08
CA TYR A 635 25.24 7.09 -8.32
C TYR A 635 25.33 6.27 -7.04
N GLN A 636 26.11 6.73 -6.06
CA GLN A 636 26.33 6.01 -4.81
C GLN A 636 25.06 6.05 -3.92
N ASN A 637 24.45 7.22 -3.82
CA ASN A 637 23.27 7.43 -3.00
C ASN A 637 21.96 7.21 -3.77
N GLY A 638 22.02 6.97 -5.08
CA GLY A 638 20.83 6.75 -5.89
C GLY A 638 19.92 7.97 -5.98
N THR A 639 20.50 9.17 -6.08
CA THR A 639 19.73 10.41 -6.14
C THR A 639 19.88 11.09 -7.50
N VAL A 640 18.75 11.48 -8.08
CA VAL A 640 18.67 12.30 -9.29
C VAL A 640 18.13 13.67 -8.90
N THR A 641 18.92 14.73 -9.09
CA THR A 641 18.52 16.10 -8.80
C THR A 641 18.35 16.88 -10.10
N LEU A 642 17.17 17.48 -10.29
CA LEU A 642 16.89 18.41 -11.38
C LEU A 642 16.88 19.83 -10.79
N ASN A 643 17.75 20.70 -11.26
CA ASN A 643 17.91 22.06 -10.76
C ASN A 643 17.15 23.06 -11.63
N ALA A 644 16.40 23.96 -10.99
CA ALA A 644 15.64 25.01 -11.69
C ALA A 644 14.87 24.47 -12.91
N PHE A 645 14.26 23.30 -12.75
CA PHE A 645 13.53 22.60 -13.79
C PHE A 645 12.08 23.09 -13.87
N GLY A 646 11.63 23.51 -15.04
CA GLY A 646 10.29 24.02 -15.29
C GLY A 646 9.99 23.93 -16.79
N PRO A 647 9.45 22.80 -17.28
CA PRO A 647 8.97 22.68 -18.66
C PRO A 647 7.76 23.58 -18.89
N TYR A 648 7.56 23.98 -20.13
CA TYR A 648 6.36 24.73 -20.53
C TYR A 648 5.10 23.86 -20.48
N ASP A 649 5.24 22.59 -20.94
CA ASP A 649 4.17 21.58 -20.92
C ASP A 649 4.79 20.18 -21.01
N ILE A 650 3.99 19.14 -20.79
CA ILE A 650 4.38 17.73 -20.90
C ILE A 650 3.42 17.04 -21.85
N ASP A 651 3.95 16.17 -22.70
CA ASP A 651 3.16 15.37 -23.66
C ASP A 651 2.48 14.18 -22.95
N ASP A 652 1.76 14.51 -21.87
CA ASP A 652 0.97 13.60 -21.07
C ASP A 652 -0.35 14.27 -20.65
N PRO A 653 -1.51 13.62 -20.83
CA PRO A 653 -2.80 14.20 -20.45
C PRO A 653 -2.92 14.61 -18.98
N LEU A 654 -2.18 13.95 -18.09
CA LEU A 654 -2.13 14.24 -16.65
C LEU A 654 -0.99 15.19 -16.28
N GLY A 655 -0.08 15.51 -17.20
CA GLY A 655 1.11 16.32 -16.93
C GLY A 655 2.17 15.59 -16.11
N GLN A 656 2.22 14.26 -16.15
CA GLN A 656 3.16 13.44 -15.41
C GLN A 656 4.45 13.20 -16.18
N LEU A 657 5.59 13.42 -15.53
CA LEU A 657 6.92 13.11 -16.06
C LEU A 657 7.54 11.95 -15.29
N SER A 658 8.19 11.04 -15.98
CA SER A 658 8.94 9.95 -15.37
C SER A 658 10.43 10.03 -15.69
N ILE A 659 11.25 9.67 -14.69
CA ILE A 659 12.71 9.49 -14.82
C ILE A 659 13.00 8.00 -14.58
N THR A 660 13.67 7.40 -15.55
CA THR A 660 14.07 5.97 -15.53
C THR A 660 15.58 5.88 -15.34
N VAL A 661 16.00 5.00 -14.41
CA VAL A 661 17.40 4.76 -14.06
C VAL A 661 17.71 3.28 -14.03
N THR A 662 18.99 2.89 -14.12
CA THR A 662 19.43 1.50 -13.95
C THR A 662 20.10 1.34 -12.59
N PRO A 663 19.61 0.46 -11.69
CA PRO A 663 20.25 0.19 -10.42
C PRO A 663 21.53 -0.65 -10.62
N SER A 664 22.48 -0.50 -9.71
CA SER A 664 23.69 -1.35 -9.67
C SER A 664 23.47 -2.62 -8.83
N SER A 665 22.43 -2.65 -8.00
CA SER A 665 22.07 -3.78 -7.13
C SER A 665 20.91 -4.59 -7.69
N SER A 666 20.93 -5.89 -7.43
CA SER A 666 19.83 -6.84 -7.71
C SER A 666 18.83 -6.96 -6.55
N ILE A 667 19.12 -6.31 -5.41
CA ILE A 667 18.27 -6.26 -4.23
C ILE A 667 17.95 -4.80 -3.95
N ILE A 668 16.68 -4.47 -3.85
CA ILE A 668 16.18 -3.11 -3.62
C ILE A 668 15.18 -3.18 -2.48
N SER A 669 15.41 -2.40 -1.42
CA SER A 669 14.53 -2.35 -0.25
C SER A 669 13.86 -1.00 -0.12
N SER A 670 12.61 -1.00 0.31
CA SER A 670 11.86 0.20 0.66
C SER A 670 11.80 0.41 2.18
N SER A 671 11.62 1.64 2.61
CA SER A 671 11.48 2.00 4.03
C SER A 671 10.50 3.16 4.20
N TYR A 672 9.94 3.33 5.37
CA TYR A 672 9.02 4.42 5.74
C TYR A 672 7.81 4.54 4.82
N ASN A 673 7.71 5.64 4.05
CA ASN A 673 6.63 5.88 3.09
C ASN A 673 6.91 5.36 1.67
N LYS A 674 7.98 4.60 1.46
CA LYS A 674 8.40 4.15 0.14
C LYS A 674 7.79 2.80 -0.21
N ILE A 675 7.33 2.67 -1.45
CA ILE A 675 6.73 1.46 -2.00
C ILE A 675 7.42 1.10 -3.31
N ILE A 676 7.85 -0.16 -3.43
CA ILE A 676 8.32 -0.74 -4.68
C ILE A 676 7.14 -1.44 -5.34
N THR A 677 6.87 -1.13 -6.60
CA THR A 677 5.73 -1.71 -7.32
C THR A 677 6.03 -1.87 -8.81
N ILE A 678 5.24 -2.69 -9.47
CA ILE A 678 5.17 -2.76 -10.93
C ILE A 678 3.91 -2.00 -11.33
N ASP A 679 4.02 -0.99 -12.21
CA ASP A 679 2.86 -0.19 -12.59
C ASP A 679 1.86 -1.02 -13.40
N PRO A 680 0.65 -1.27 -12.88
CA PRO A 680 -0.35 -2.06 -13.59
C PRO A 680 -0.94 -1.33 -14.82
N PHE A 681 -0.81 0.00 -14.88
CA PHE A 681 -1.33 0.83 -15.96
C PHE A 681 -0.28 1.12 -17.06
N ASP A 682 1.00 0.83 -16.81
CA ASP A 682 2.05 0.91 -17.84
C ASP A 682 2.19 -0.43 -18.56
N SER A 683 1.67 -0.51 -19.80
CA SER A 683 1.78 -1.70 -20.64
C SER A 683 3.23 -2.10 -20.95
N GLN A 684 4.18 -1.16 -20.79
CA GLN A 684 5.61 -1.34 -21.00
C GLN A 684 6.38 -1.63 -19.70
N ALA A 685 5.69 -1.73 -18.55
CA ALA A 685 6.34 -2.06 -17.28
C ALA A 685 6.99 -3.46 -17.31
N ILE A 686 6.38 -4.40 -18.05
CA ILE A 686 6.90 -5.76 -18.23
C ILE A 686 6.95 -6.09 -19.72
N THR A 687 8.14 -6.36 -20.22
CA THR A 687 8.38 -6.87 -21.58
C THR A 687 8.95 -8.28 -21.48
N VAL A 688 8.33 -9.24 -22.15
CA VAL A 688 8.79 -10.65 -22.15
C VAL A 688 9.12 -11.06 -23.58
N ASN A 689 10.38 -11.37 -23.84
CA ASN A 689 10.88 -11.86 -25.10
C ASN A 689 11.10 -13.38 -25.00
N VAL A 690 10.45 -14.17 -25.85
CA VAL A 690 10.50 -15.62 -25.78
C VAL A 690 11.13 -16.17 -27.06
N THR A 691 12.21 -16.93 -26.90
CA THR A 691 12.94 -17.56 -28.00
C THR A 691 12.90 -19.09 -27.83
N ALA A 692 12.59 -19.79 -28.92
CA ALA A 692 12.65 -21.24 -28.90
C ALA A 692 14.11 -21.73 -28.86
N LYS A 693 14.35 -22.84 -28.15
CA LYS A 693 15.63 -23.53 -28.22
C LYS A 693 15.84 -24.04 -29.65
N THR A 694 16.95 -23.63 -30.24
CA THR A 694 17.41 -24.12 -31.55
C THR A 694 17.93 -25.55 -31.44
#